data_2915255aaedeebf6907a40bb62d0ad27
#
_entry.id   2915255aaedeebf6907a40bb62d0ad27
#
_cell.length_a   1.000
_cell.length_b   1.000
_cell.length_c   1.000
_cell.angle_alpha   90.00
_cell.angle_beta   90.00
_cell.angle_gamma   90.00
#
_symmetry.space_group_name_H-M   'P 1'
#
loop_
_entity.id
_entity.type
_entity.pdbx_description
1 polymer ?
#
loop_
_entity_poly.entity_id
_entity_poly.type
_entity_poly.pdbx_seq_one_letter_code
_entity_poly.pdbx_strand_id
1 'polypeptide(L)'
;LKRKCFILVLILLGSLKGLFSQTPNTKINLELKNVTFQKAVNSFENKLGISINYATSIAPRKVSFRCYRTRGKKALILFLNEYGMTYKVVEGNTIVLKLLPKKRKQPNHKLSGKIYESASGEELIGCRIYNYANRKTSFTNEQGYFIMDLSTGNNILEYFYPGLEPVFDTLKGDRNYRINQALVLVEDSVKTVKTVQIRSNYRLSGNDLAGTVAGSHKLTSDKIKWTPQLLGETDVMRSLSSLPGVVAGSEGMLGIYVRGGNLDENLVLLDGVPIFNAYHLYGIFSSFNSDIVKNADLLKGYFPAKYGGRLSSIINIHSKDGNSYKLKGSASIGLLSSKVSLEGPLVKDKTTFYVSMRRSYLDFLTQQVANRVSVKDSLNNNLYYYFDANAKLTHRFSKRLKLGLSFYNSQDKGGYKQNTTTESIKGKIKESKEETSTWGNTLFSANLTYLHGNNTYIKLKAFQTKYNFRFDQKYAIEKDLIGTPSKIDDQVQYRLTNGVQDRELSLHLEKYLKWTTLNFGAGLINHKFTPGDRFLLSNINQSESKIEFNDNPSSTFEAYQYGEWTQNFSRRTILNIGIRNSIHFTTDKQLYAFPEPRIALKTKLGKNNWFNLSATQNYQFFHLLNNFTVGLPSDLWVPSTESIKPVKSSQLSFGFNKNLNMYSFSLEGFLKEYDNLLEYKETESYITNNTNWENIIASGKGNSHGLEFMAEKKKGRLRGWLSYTWLKSNRVFKDLNGGKAFPSRYDRRHNISITSTYAFNKKWRFSAAWAYASGFAFTLPIGKYVSPTPQDPYREIFIYEGRNNERARANHRLDISISHKRVLKRYSRTWVFGLFNAYNHHNPFFYQFLYNKDGQQELNSVSLLPIMPNLSYSIQF
;
A
#
# COMPACT_ATOMS: atom_id res chain seq x y z
N LEU A 1 -31.68 19.24 9.82
CA LEU A 1 -30.18 19.28 9.98
C LEU A 1 -29.51 20.36 9.11
N LYS A 2 -30.16 20.90 8.07
CA LYS A 2 -29.58 21.91 7.13
C LYS A 2 -29.57 23.37 7.63
N ARG A 3 -30.12 23.68 8.81
CA ARG A 3 -30.17 25.04 9.35
C ARG A 3 -29.23 25.33 10.52
N LYS A 4 -28.59 24.32 11.13
CA LYS A 4 -27.70 24.53 12.28
C LYS A 4 -26.20 24.64 11.92
N CYS A 5 -25.76 24.21 10.73
CA CYS A 5 -24.36 24.42 10.30
C CYS A 5 -24.04 25.82 9.77
N PHE A 6 -25.05 26.60 9.43
CA PHE A 6 -24.85 27.98 8.91
C PHE A 6 -24.64 29.01 10.03
N ILE A 7 -25.00 28.69 11.26
CA ILE A 7 -24.90 29.60 12.42
C ILE A 7 -23.49 29.55 13.06
N LEU A 8 -22.74 28.45 12.92
CA LEU A 8 -21.40 28.33 13.51
C LEU A 8 -20.31 29.11 12.74
N VAL A 9 -20.53 29.43 11.47
CA VAL A 9 -19.63 30.27 10.65
C VAL A 9 -19.81 31.76 10.92
N LEU A 10 -20.95 32.16 11.45
CA LEU A 10 -21.27 33.57 11.75
C LEU A 10 -20.77 34.01 13.15
N ILE A 11 -20.44 33.10 14.04
CA ILE A 11 -19.96 33.43 15.41
C ILE A 11 -18.45 33.69 15.43
N LEU A 12 -17.67 33.25 14.44
CA LEU A 12 -16.21 33.49 14.35
C LEU A 12 -15.83 34.82 13.68
N LEU A 13 -16.79 35.62 13.28
CA LEU A 13 -16.60 37.00 12.76
C LEU A 13 -16.97 38.11 13.75
N GLY A 14 -17.27 37.75 15.00
CA GLY A 14 -17.84 38.66 15.98
C GLY A 14 -16.89 39.31 16.98
N SER A 15 -15.55 39.08 16.90
CA SER A 15 -14.60 39.62 17.88
C SER A 15 -13.62 40.66 17.33
N LEU A 16 -14.17 41.69 16.68
CA LEU A 16 -13.48 42.97 16.43
C LEU A 16 -14.48 44.09 16.62
N LYS A 17 -15.11 44.13 17.79
CA LYS A 17 -15.85 45.30 18.30
C LYS A 17 -14.94 46.07 19.24
N GLY A 18 -14.37 47.12 18.73
CA GLY A 18 -13.66 48.10 19.54
C GLY A 18 -13.05 49.16 18.65
N LEU A 19 -13.64 50.38 18.67
CA LEU A 19 -13.18 51.63 18.09
C LEU A 19 -13.87 52.03 16.78
N PHE A 20 -15.18 52.30 16.86
CA PHE A 20 -15.88 53.27 16.05
C PHE A 20 -17.20 53.60 16.76
N SER A 21 -17.13 54.53 17.71
CA SER A 21 -18.30 55.29 18.16
C SER A 21 -18.52 56.37 17.11
N GLN A 22 -19.70 56.37 16.50
CA GLN A 22 -20.20 57.39 15.58
C GLN A 22 -19.67 57.37 14.12
N THR A 23 -19.96 56.35 13.36
CA THR A 23 -20.19 56.50 11.92
C THR A 23 -21.60 56.00 11.58
N PRO A 24 -22.44 56.82 10.87
CA PRO A 24 -23.84 56.45 10.68
C PRO A 24 -23.96 55.16 9.89
N ASN A 25 -24.80 54.27 10.43
CA ASN A 25 -25.16 52.98 9.82
C ASN A 25 -26.09 53.19 8.57
N THR A 26 -26.06 54.41 8.01
CA THR A 26 -26.86 54.86 6.87
C THR A 26 -26.43 54.13 5.60
N LYS A 27 -27.41 53.60 4.92
CA LYS A 27 -27.22 53.06 3.56
C LYS A 27 -27.12 54.21 2.58
N ILE A 28 -26.06 54.27 1.78
CA ILE A 28 -25.85 55.31 0.77
C ILE A 28 -26.00 54.75 -0.65
N ASN A 29 -26.44 55.62 -1.54
CA ASN A 29 -26.39 55.41 -3.00
C ASN A 29 -25.38 56.41 -3.55
N LEU A 30 -24.41 55.94 -4.27
CA LEU A 30 -23.39 56.79 -4.88
C LEU A 30 -23.09 56.30 -6.31
N GLU A 31 -23.16 57.19 -7.27
CA GLU A 31 -22.74 56.92 -8.64
C GLU A 31 -21.80 58.04 -9.07
N LEU A 32 -20.54 57.65 -9.27
CA LEU A 32 -19.45 58.53 -9.70
C LEU A 32 -18.93 58.00 -11.05
N LYS A 33 -19.01 58.80 -12.09
CA LYS A 33 -18.50 58.44 -13.42
C LYS A 33 -17.42 59.45 -13.84
N ASN A 34 -16.19 58.98 -13.94
CA ASN A 34 -15.04 59.74 -14.43
C ASN A 34 -14.85 61.12 -13.75
N VAL A 35 -15.05 61.17 -12.44
CA VAL A 35 -14.89 62.39 -11.62
C VAL A 35 -13.47 62.43 -11.02
N THR A 36 -13.02 63.65 -10.65
CA THR A 36 -11.75 63.75 -9.91
C THR A 36 -11.86 63.09 -8.53
N PHE A 37 -10.75 62.55 -8.01
CA PHE A 37 -10.71 61.89 -6.70
C PHE A 37 -11.22 62.84 -5.61
N GLN A 38 -10.88 64.12 -5.70
CA GLN A 38 -11.37 65.15 -4.80
C GLN A 38 -12.92 65.24 -4.79
N LYS A 39 -13.55 65.27 -5.97
CA LYS A 39 -15.01 65.27 -6.08
C LYS A 39 -15.64 64.00 -5.51
N ALA A 40 -14.97 62.84 -5.69
CA ALA A 40 -15.41 61.60 -5.09
C ALA A 40 -15.33 61.62 -3.56
N VAL A 41 -14.21 62.10 -3.01
CA VAL A 41 -14.02 62.24 -1.56
C VAL A 41 -15.06 63.17 -0.97
N ASN A 42 -15.28 64.37 -1.53
CA ASN A 42 -16.32 65.32 -1.08
C ASN A 42 -17.72 64.69 -1.08
N SER A 43 -18.02 63.81 -2.04
CA SER A 43 -19.28 63.05 -2.08
C SER A 43 -19.42 62.05 -0.93
N PHE A 44 -18.33 61.46 -0.49
CA PHE A 44 -18.30 60.58 0.70
C PHE A 44 -18.36 61.40 2.02
N GLU A 45 -17.61 62.48 2.09
CA GLU A 45 -17.67 63.42 3.24
C GLU A 45 -19.06 63.91 3.51
N ASN A 46 -19.75 64.47 2.48
CA ASN A 46 -21.12 64.97 2.58
C ASN A 46 -22.15 63.90 2.96
N LYS A 47 -22.00 62.68 2.49
CA LYS A 47 -22.94 61.57 2.76
C LYS A 47 -22.69 60.86 4.09
N LEU A 48 -21.46 60.92 4.61
CA LEU A 48 -21.07 60.19 5.80
C LEU A 48 -20.81 61.08 7.04
N GLY A 49 -20.74 62.39 6.83
CA GLY A 49 -20.43 63.35 7.90
C GLY A 49 -19.03 63.16 8.48
N ILE A 50 -18.05 62.81 7.66
CA ILE A 50 -16.65 62.56 8.04
C ILE A 50 -15.77 63.51 7.23
N SER A 51 -14.60 63.84 7.76
CA SER A 51 -13.54 64.56 7.03
C SER A 51 -12.47 63.56 6.54
N ILE A 52 -12.07 63.71 5.26
CA ILE A 52 -11.16 62.77 4.61
C ILE A 52 -9.92 63.50 4.11
N ASN A 53 -8.83 63.37 4.85
CA ASN A 53 -7.52 63.93 4.47
C ASN A 53 -6.70 62.95 3.60
N TYR A 54 -6.15 63.48 2.51
CA TYR A 54 -5.30 62.69 1.58
C TYR A 54 -4.21 63.57 0.95
N ALA A 55 -3.20 62.93 0.38
CA ALA A 55 -2.10 63.64 -0.28
C ALA A 55 -2.60 64.38 -1.53
N THR A 56 -2.24 65.63 -1.72
CA THR A 56 -2.62 66.49 -2.86
C THR A 56 -2.30 65.89 -4.22
N SER A 57 -1.28 65.07 -4.33
CA SER A 57 -0.92 64.33 -5.53
C SER A 57 -1.97 63.32 -6.03
N ILE A 58 -2.96 63.01 -5.20
CA ILE A 58 -4.05 62.09 -5.53
C ILE A 58 -5.28 62.83 -6.06
N ALA A 59 -5.46 64.10 -5.74
CA ALA A 59 -6.61 64.91 -6.04
C ALA A 59 -7.02 64.94 -7.53
N PRO A 60 -6.10 65.06 -8.50
CA PRO A 60 -6.46 65.12 -9.91
C PRO A 60 -6.79 63.75 -10.55
N ARG A 61 -6.60 62.62 -9.84
CA ARG A 61 -6.92 61.31 -10.40
C ARG A 61 -8.41 61.20 -10.73
N LYS A 62 -8.72 60.71 -11.91
CA LYS A 62 -10.08 60.38 -12.31
C LYS A 62 -10.47 59.02 -11.75
N VAL A 63 -11.66 58.95 -11.16
CA VAL A 63 -12.21 57.75 -10.49
C VAL A 63 -13.66 57.55 -10.90
N SER A 64 -14.09 56.29 -10.93
CA SER A 64 -15.47 55.89 -11.14
C SER A 64 -15.87 54.89 -10.06
N PHE A 65 -17.03 55.06 -9.45
CA PHE A 65 -17.50 54.15 -8.40
C PHE A 65 -19.00 54.12 -8.34
N ARG A 66 -19.59 52.96 -8.17
CA ARG A 66 -21.02 52.81 -8.03
C ARG A 66 -21.39 51.92 -6.87
N CYS A 67 -22.25 52.39 -5.99
CA CYS A 67 -22.85 51.55 -4.96
C CYS A 67 -24.33 51.92 -4.77
N TYR A 68 -25.13 50.90 -4.47
CA TYR A 68 -26.55 51.04 -4.22
C TYR A 68 -26.94 50.41 -2.89
N ARG A 69 -27.70 51.15 -2.05
CA ARG A 69 -28.13 50.70 -0.71
C ARG A 69 -27.01 50.06 0.13
N THR A 70 -25.79 50.53 0.01
CA THR A 70 -24.61 50.00 0.70
C THR A 70 -24.38 50.82 1.99
N ARG A 71 -24.06 50.15 3.11
CA ARG A 71 -23.65 50.81 4.35
C ARG A 71 -22.45 51.71 4.08
N GLY A 72 -22.48 52.97 4.50
CA GLY A 72 -21.51 54.00 4.13
C GLY A 72 -20.05 53.58 4.41
N LYS A 73 -19.76 53.02 5.56
CA LYS A 73 -18.45 52.46 5.88
C LYS A 73 -18.01 51.38 4.87
N LYS A 74 -18.89 50.48 4.49
CA LYS A 74 -18.60 49.43 3.51
C LYS A 74 -18.39 50.01 2.11
N ALA A 75 -19.17 51.02 1.72
CA ALA A 75 -19.01 51.69 0.45
C ALA A 75 -17.65 52.41 0.37
N LEU A 76 -17.24 53.13 1.42
CA LEU A 76 -15.94 53.77 1.48
C LEU A 76 -14.78 52.74 1.42
N ILE A 77 -14.87 51.64 2.16
CA ILE A 77 -13.84 50.57 2.11
C ILE A 77 -13.74 49.95 0.72
N LEU A 78 -14.87 49.73 0.04
CA LEU A 78 -14.87 49.19 -1.32
C LEU A 78 -14.23 50.18 -2.30
N PHE A 79 -14.59 51.47 -2.23
CA PHE A 79 -13.98 52.51 -3.00
C PHE A 79 -12.47 52.61 -2.79
N LEU A 80 -12.02 52.69 -1.55
CA LEU A 80 -10.60 52.79 -1.24
C LEU A 80 -9.79 51.53 -1.67
N ASN A 81 -10.36 50.36 -1.55
CA ASN A 81 -9.71 49.12 -1.98
C ASN A 81 -9.57 49.05 -3.52
N GLU A 82 -10.57 49.55 -4.26
CA GLU A 82 -10.55 49.60 -5.72
C GLU A 82 -9.40 50.47 -6.25
N TYR A 83 -9.10 51.55 -5.54
CA TYR A 83 -7.99 52.46 -5.87
C TYR A 83 -6.67 52.21 -5.12
N GLY A 84 -6.59 51.10 -4.41
CA GLY A 84 -5.36 50.67 -3.71
C GLY A 84 -5.00 51.58 -2.54
N MET A 85 -5.99 52.01 -1.80
CA MET A 85 -5.83 52.87 -0.63
C MET A 85 -6.33 52.20 0.64
N THR A 86 -5.78 52.63 1.76
CA THR A 86 -6.25 52.28 3.12
C THR A 86 -6.41 53.58 3.89
N TYR A 87 -7.09 53.53 5.03
CA TYR A 87 -7.31 54.68 5.87
C TYR A 87 -6.95 54.42 7.31
N LYS A 88 -6.59 55.46 8.03
CA LYS A 88 -6.43 55.49 9.49
C LYS A 88 -7.35 56.56 10.06
N VAL A 89 -8.09 56.23 11.11
CA VAL A 89 -8.91 57.22 11.84
C VAL A 89 -7.98 57.99 12.77
N VAL A 90 -8.12 59.29 12.73
CA VAL A 90 -7.48 60.27 13.62
C VAL A 90 -8.57 60.84 14.53
N GLU A 91 -8.23 61.60 15.54
CA GLU A 91 -9.19 62.14 16.51
C GLU A 91 -10.40 62.79 15.85
N GLY A 92 -11.61 62.53 16.37
CA GLY A 92 -12.87 62.97 15.81
C GLY A 92 -13.34 62.16 14.60
N ASN A 93 -14.17 62.79 13.72
CA ASN A 93 -14.69 62.20 12.51
C ASN A 93 -13.73 62.30 11.30
N THR A 94 -12.43 62.44 11.54
CA THR A 94 -11.41 62.62 10.47
C THR A 94 -10.70 61.30 10.19
N ILE A 95 -10.62 60.98 8.89
CA ILE A 95 -9.82 59.86 8.39
C ILE A 95 -8.71 60.37 7.45
N VAL A 96 -7.53 59.76 7.56
CA VAL A 96 -6.40 60.02 6.68
C VAL A 96 -6.19 58.84 5.74
N LEU A 97 -6.24 59.12 4.44
CA LEU A 97 -5.99 58.09 3.42
C LEU A 97 -4.49 57.89 3.19
N LYS A 98 -4.11 56.61 3.12
CA LYS A 98 -2.78 56.20 2.76
C LYS A 98 -2.79 55.29 1.54
N LEU A 99 -2.00 55.59 0.52
CA LEU A 99 -1.77 54.67 -0.60
C LEU A 99 -1.16 53.37 -0.06
N LEU A 100 -1.79 52.28 -0.37
CA LEU A 100 -1.16 50.96 -0.17
C LEU A 100 0.06 50.91 -1.10
N PRO A 101 1.25 50.60 -0.59
CA PRO A 101 2.40 50.39 -1.46
C PRO A 101 1.99 49.34 -2.49
N LYS A 102 2.11 49.64 -3.80
CA LYS A 102 1.91 48.66 -4.87
C LYS A 102 2.79 47.47 -4.48
N LYS A 103 2.20 46.35 -4.14
CA LYS A 103 2.96 45.11 -3.99
C LYS A 103 3.68 44.88 -5.31
N ARG A 104 4.92 45.28 -5.41
CA ARG A 104 5.78 44.84 -6.52
C ARG A 104 5.62 43.32 -6.54
N LYS A 105 5.16 42.74 -7.65
CA LYS A 105 5.21 41.31 -7.90
C LYS A 105 6.69 40.96 -7.79
N GLN A 106 7.11 40.53 -6.59
CA GLN A 106 8.49 40.09 -6.41
C GLN A 106 8.69 38.87 -7.29
N PRO A 107 9.75 38.82 -8.09
CA PRO A 107 10.03 37.65 -8.92
C PRO A 107 10.14 36.45 -7.98
N ASN A 108 9.27 35.46 -8.15
CA ASN A 108 9.36 34.22 -7.40
C ASN A 108 10.38 33.31 -8.07
N HIS A 109 11.52 33.23 -7.48
CA HIS A 109 12.54 32.27 -7.90
C HIS A 109 12.20 30.86 -7.43
N LYS A 110 12.61 29.87 -8.18
CA LYS A 110 12.38 28.46 -7.92
C LYS A 110 13.67 27.75 -7.55
N LEU A 111 13.53 26.86 -6.59
CA LEU A 111 14.51 25.84 -6.28
C LEU A 111 14.00 24.52 -6.81
N SER A 112 14.80 23.83 -7.60
CA SER A 112 14.52 22.45 -8.05
C SER A 112 15.77 21.60 -7.89
N GLY A 113 15.60 20.29 -7.87
CA GLY A 113 16.74 19.41 -7.79
C GLY A 113 16.42 17.97 -7.43
N LYS A 114 17.44 17.19 -7.18
CA LYS A 114 17.34 15.81 -6.76
C LYS A 114 17.98 15.63 -5.39
N ILE A 115 17.37 14.76 -4.60
CA ILE A 115 17.91 14.33 -3.30
C ILE A 115 18.30 12.87 -3.41
N TYR A 116 19.47 12.53 -2.93
CA TYR A 116 19.99 11.18 -2.96
C TYR A 116 20.72 10.82 -1.66
N GLU A 117 20.87 9.53 -1.43
CA GLU A 117 21.66 9.00 -0.32
C GLU A 117 23.16 9.13 -0.64
N SER A 118 23.91 9.71 0.27
CA SER A 118 25.37 9.94 0.05
C SER A 118 26.16 8.64 -0.08
N ALA A 119 25.73 7.56 0.56
CA ALA A 119 26.45 6.28 0.59
C ALA A 119 26.27 5.43 -0.67
N SER A 120 25.18 5.62 -1.39
CA SER A 120 24.82 4.81 -2.57
C SER A 120 24.64 5.62 -3.85
N GLY A 121 24.34 6.91 -3.73
CA GLY A 121 23.93 7.75 -4.85
C GLY A 121 22.51 7.48 -5.33
N GLU A 122 21.74 6.68 -4.61
CA GLU A 122 20.35 6.40 -4.92
C GLU A 122 19.43 7.59 -4.62
N GLU A 123 18.50 7.85 -5.53
CA GLU A 123 17.51 8.91 -5.37
C GLU A 123 16.56 8.62 -4.21
N LEU A 124 16.29 9.57 -3.33
CA LEU A 124 15.41 9.42 -2.16
C LEU A 124 13.98 9.82 -2.50
N ILE A 125 13.06 8.85 -2.44
CA ILE A 125 11.63 9.03 -2.72
C ILE A 125 10.91 9.54 -1.47
N GLY A 126 10.16 10.66 -1.59
CA GLY A 126 9.42 11.24 -0.46
C GLY A 126 10.31 11.94 0.57
N CYS A 127 11.55 12.34 0.19
CA CYS A 127 12.37 13.21 1.00
C CYS A 127 11.69 14.56 1.17
N ARG A 128 11.62 15.07 2.38
CA ARG A 128 11.01 16.35 2.70
C ARG A 128 12.00 17.47 2.56
N ILE A 129 11.65 18.52 1.85
CA ILE A 129 12.36 19.78 1.77
C ILE A 129 11.50 20.86 2.42
N TYR A 130 11.97 21.48 3.49
CA TYR A 130 11.26 22.51 4.21
C TYR A 130 12.02 23.84 4.11
N ASN A 131 11.34 24.89 3.67
CA ASN A 131 11.87 26.24 3.62
C ASN A 131 11.35 27.07 4.81
N TYR A 132 12.23 27.45 5.71
CA TYR A 132 11.89 28.22 6.92
C TYR A 132 11.44 29.65 6.60
N ALA A 133 11.95 30.29 5.53
CA ALA A 133 11.60 31.68 5.19
C ALA A 133 10.14 31.83 4.76
N ASN A 134 9.64 30.94 3.89
CA ASN A 134 8.25 30.97 3.43
C ASN A 134 7.39 29.90 4.09
N ARG A 135 7.96 29.04 4.93
CA ARG A 135 7.31 27.94 5.63
C ARG A 135 6.62 26.94 4.69
N LYS A 136 7.14 26.77 3.48
CA LYS A 136 6.66 25.79 2.50
C LYS A 136 7.39 24.48 2.62
N THR A 137 6.67 23.40 2.31
CA THR A 137 7.23 22.05 2.22
C THR A 137 7.07 21.53 0.80
N SER A 138 8.07 20.84 0.30
CA SER A 138 8.04 20.03 -0.91
C SER A 138 8.54 18.63 -0.59
N PHE A 139 8.12 17.64 -1.38
CA PHE A 139 8.59 16.26 -1.26
C PHE A 139 9.18 15.82 -2.59
N THR A 140 10.17 14.94 -2.52
CA THR A 140 10.70 14.33 -3.73
C THR A 140 9.73 13.29 -4.27
N ASN A 141 9.59 13.25 -5.59
CA ASN A 141 8.80 12.24 -6.31
C ASN A 141 9.55 10.88 -6.39
N GLU A 142 9.02 9.93 -7.16
CA GLU A 142 9.62 8.60 -7.38
C GLU A 142 11.04 8.62 -7.95
N GLN A 143 11.48 9.75 -8.47
CA GLN A 143 12.81 9.98 -9.05
C GLN A 143 13.71 10.84 -8.16
N GLY A 144 13.34 11.01 -6.88
CA GLY A 144 14.09 11.88 -5.97
C GLY A 144 14.05 13.36 -6.32
N TYR A 145 13.21 13.78 -7.29
CA TYR A 145 13.13 15.15 -7.77
C TYR A 145 12.12 15.98 -6.98
N PHE A 146 12.46 17.24 -6.73
CA PHE A 146 11.57 18.20 -6.08
C PHE A 146 11.65 19.58 -6.74
N ILE A 147 10.62 20.37 -6.49
CA ILE A 147 10.59 21.79 -6.83
C ILE A 147 9.88 22.56 -5.73
N MET A 148 10.35 23.77 -5.43
CA MET A 148 9.71 24.70 -4.49
C MET A 148 9.99 26.15 -4.81
N ASP A 149 9.15 27.07 -4.32
CA ASP A 149 9.39 28.50 -4.46
C ASP A 149 10.32 29.01 -3.36
N LEU A 150 11.19 29.92 -3.72
CA LEU A 150 12.03 30.69 -2.80
C LEU A 150 11.35 32.02 -2.49
N SER A 151 11.53 32.50 -1.25
CA SER A 151 11.24 33.89 -0.87
C SER A 151 12.40 34.77 -1.27
N THR A 152 12.14 36.07 -1.50
CA THR A 152 13.22 37.06 -1.58
C THR A 152 14.00 37.11 -0.27
N GLY A 153 15.31 37.25 -0.36
CA GLY A 153 16.24 37.21 0.80
C GLY A 153 16.69 35.78 1.11
N ASN A 154 17.17 35.55 2.32
CA ASN A 154 17.77 34.29 2.72
C ASN A 154 16.69 33.24 2.98
N ASN A 155 16.81 32.09 2.34
CA ASN A 155 15.98 30.90 2.53
C ASN A 155 16.80 29.83 3.21
N ILE A 156 16.48 29.52 4.46
CA ILE A 156 17.04 28.37 5.17
C ILE A 156 16.19 27.16 4.80
N LEU A 157 16.84 26.13 4.25
CA LEU A 157 16.23 24.90 3.76
C LEU A 157 16.64 23.74 4.65
N GLU A 158 15.72 22.87 4.97
CA GLU A 158 15.96 21.61 5.66
C GLU A 158 15.58 20.46 4.73
N TYR A 159 16.52 19.56 4.50
CA TYR A 159 16.33 18.30 3.77
C TYR A 159 16.27 17.18 4.79
N PHE A 160 15.15 16.46 4.82
CA PHE A 160 14.90 15.41 5.81
C PHE A 160 14.38 14.14 5.17
N TYR A 161 15.01 13.01 5.54
CA TYR A 161 14.54 11.67 5.21
C TYR A 161 14.66 10.76 6.45
N PRO A 162 13.66 9.90 6.75
CA PRO A 162 13.74 8.99 7.90
C PRO A 162 14.97 8.07 7.82
N GLY A 163 15.77 8.02 8.89
CA GLY A 163 16.99 7.22 8.94
C GLY A 163 18.24 7.94 8.45
N LEU A 164 18.12 9.15 7.86
CA LEU A 164 19.26 9.97 7.44
C LEU A 164 19.37 11.25 8.27
N GLU A 165 20.57 11.81 8.37
CA GLU A 165 20.79 13.09 9.03
C GLU A 165 20.14 14.24 8.24
N PRO A 166 19.40 15.15 8.90
CA PRO A 166 18.87 16.33 8.24
C PRO A 166 20.01 17.26 7.82
N VAL A 167 19.98 17.72 6.58
CA VAL A 167 20.93 18.69 6.05
C VAL A 167 20.26 20.06 5.97
N PHE A 168 21.00 21.10 6.36
CA PHE A 168 20.55 22.48 6.26
C PHE A 168 21.38 23.23 5.25
N ASP A 169 20.72 24.05 4.42
CA ASP A 169 21.35 24.89 3.43
C ASP A 169 20.71 26.28 3.46
N THR A 170 21.46 27.31 3.04
CA THR A 170 20.96 28.69 2.99
C THR A 170 21.17 29.28 1.60
N LEU A 171 20.04 29.58 0.92
CA LEU A 171 20.06 30.14 -0.43
C LEU A 171 19.44 31.54 -0.45
N LYS A 172 20.02 32.45 -1.22
CA LYS A 172 19.42 33.76 -1.50
C LYS A 172 18.30 33.56 -2.55
N GLY A 173 17.14 34.14 -2.31
CA GLY A 173 16.01 34.07 -3.25
C GLY A 173 16.11 35.15 -4.34
N ASP A 174 17.23 35.26 -5.01
CA ASP A 174 17.57 36.25 -6.04
C ASP A 174 17.53 35.68 -7.47
N ARG A 175 17.60 34.36 -7.62
CA ARG A 175 17.60 33.61 -8.88
C ARG A 175 16.97 32.24 -8.74
N ASN A 176 16.79 31.53 -9.85
CA ASN A 176 16.42 30.14 -9.87
C ASN A 176 17.63 29.25 -9.54
N TYR A 177 17.45 28.27 -8.67
CA TYR A 177 18.48 27.31 -8.30
C TYR A 177 18.10 25.91 -8.76
N ARG A 178 19.13 25.16 -9.17
CA ARG A 178 19.06 23.72 -9.38
C ARG A 178 20.17 23.07 -8.60
N ILE A 179 19.80 22.30 -7.59
CA ILE A 179 20.75 21.65 -6.68
C ILE A 179 20.53 20.15 -6.64
N ASN A 180 21.60 19.43 -6.35
CA ASN A 180 21.54 18.02 -6.01
C ASN A 180 22.10 17.88 -4.59
N GLN A 181 21.28 17.43 -3.65
CA GLN A 181 21.64 17.32 -2.25
C GLN A 181 21.80 15.87 -1.83
N ALA A 182 22.96 15.53 -1.27
CA ALA A 182 23.21 14.24 -0.65
C ALA A 182 22.83 14.26 0.84
N LEU A 183 22.17 13.20 1.31
CA LEU A 183 21.90 12.96 2.72
C LEU A 183 22.75 11.80 3.23
N VAL A 184 23.23 11.90 4.47
CA VAL A 184 24.09 10.91 5.11
C VAL A 184 23.26 10.08 6.10
N LEU A 185 23.59 8.79 6.27
CA LEU A 185 23.00 7.95 7.31
C LEU A 185 23.26 8.55 8.70
N VAL A 186 22.27 8.51 9.56
CA VAL A 186 22.43 8.77 10.98
C VAL A 186 23.30 7.65 11.55
N GLU A 187 24.60 7.82 11.54
CA GLU A 187 25.44 7.02 12.43
C GLU A 187 25.05 7.36 13.86
N ASP A 188 24.84 6.35 14.71
CA ASP A 188 24.72 6.50 16.16
C ASP A 188 26.08 6.93 16.74
N SER A 189 26.65 7.99 16.21
CA SER A 189 27.87 8.56 16.69
C SER A 189 27.56 9.63 17.74
N VAL A 190 27.75 9.24 18.98
CA VAL A 190 28.13 10.19 20.04
C VAL A 190 29.52 10.74 19.70
N LYS A 191 29.63 11.51 18.63
CA LYS A 191 30.66 12.49 18.42
C LYS A 191 30.00 13.85 18.47
N THR A 192 30.17 14.53 19.56
CA THR A 192 29.98 15.97 19.73
C THR A 192 30.83 16.69 18.69
N VAL A 193 30.33 16.79 17.48
CA VAL A 193 30.74 17.88 16.60
C VAL A 193 30.14 19.11 17.26
N LYS A 194 31.01 20.12 17.57
CA LYS A 194 30.57 21.44 17.98
C LYS A 194 29.67 21.98 16.87
N THR A 195 28.40 21.63 16.95
CA THR A 195 27.36 22.19 16.12
C THR A 195 27.27 23.64 16.52
N VAL A 196 27.50 24.55 15.60
CA VAL A 196 27.08 25.93 15.75
C VAL A 196 25.57 25.88 16.01
N GLN A 197 25.21 26.01 17.29
CA GLN A 197 23.83 26.11 17.72
C GLN A 197 23.32 27.48 17.26
N ILE A 198 22.79 27.54 16.04
CA ILE A 198 21.82 28.58 15.73
C ILE A 198 20.60 28.22 16.60
N ARG A 199 20.53 28.82 17.78
CA ARG A 199 19.33 28.80 18.63
C ARG A 199 18.24 29.58 17.93
N SER A 200 17.67 29.03 16.88
CA SER A 200 16.39 29.43 16.42
C SER A 200 15.37 28.74 17.31
N ASN A 201 14.52 29.51 18.00
CA ASN A 201 13.39 29.05 18.78
C ASN A 201 12.30 28.38 17.90
N TYR A 202 12.67 27.88 16.74
CA TYR A 202 11.82 27.10 15.83
C TYR A 202 11.96 25.62 16.19
N ARG A 203 11.07 25.15 17.05
CA ARG A 203 10.86 23.71 17.31
C ARG A 203 10.65 23.02 15.97
N LEU A 204 11.57 22.13 15.62
CA LEU A 204 11.49 21.21 14.50
C LEU A 204 10.14 20.49 14.56
N SER A 205 9.18 20.92 13.77
CA SER A 205 7.95 20.19 13.53
C SER A 205 8.30 19.04 12.58
N GLY A 206 8.65 17.90 13.16
CA GLY A 206 8.89 16.67 12.42
C GLY A 206 7.61 16.23 11.71
N ASN A 207 7.37 16.71 10.51
CA ASN A 207 6.32 16.20 9.65
C ASN A 207 6.88 15.04 8.84
N ASP A 208 6.92 13.85 9.43
CA ASP A 208 7.04 12.59 8.69
C ASP A 208 5.71 12.31 8.01
N LEU A 209 5.39 13.07 7.01
CA LEU A 209 4.25 12.76 6.17
C LEU A 209 4.76 12.40 4.79
N ALA A 210 5.08 11.14 4.63
CA ALA A 210 4.94 10.49 3.35
C ALA A 210 3.46 10.65 2.96
N GLY A 211 3.18 11.53 2.04
CA GLY A 211 1.86 11.66 1.47
C GLY A 211 1.00 12.79 2.04
N THR A 212 0.40 13.49 1.11
CA THR A 212 -0.68 14.46 1.28
C THR A 212 -2.02 13.82 1.65
N VAL A 213 -2.05 12.53 2.07
CA VAL A 213 -3.24 11.69 1.96
C VAL A 213 -3.54 10.96 3.28
N ALA A 214 -4.83 10.90 3.63
CA ALA A 214 -5.32 10.06 4.73
C ALA A 214 -5.00 8.57 4.47
N GLY A 215 -4.60 7.83 5.50
CA GLY A 215 -4.38 6.39 5.41
C GLY A 215 -3.11 5.97 4.66
N SER A 216 -2.11 6.84 4.54
CA SER A 216 -0.84 6.46 3.92
C SER A 216 0.26 6.19 4.96
N HIS A 217 0.94 5.06 4.81
CA HIS A 217 2.08 4.68 5.65
C HIS A 217 3.27 4.33 4.77
N LYS A 218 4.47 4.70 5.24
CA LYS A 218 5.73 4.38 4.59
C LYS A 218 6.64 3.63 5.53
N LEU A 219 7.07 2.44 5.13
CA LEU A 219 8.09 1.66 5.81
C LEU A 219 9.39 1.75 5.02
N THR A 220 10.42 2.36 5.61
CA THR A 220 11.77 2.33 5.07
C THR A 220 12.44 0.99 5.38
N SER A 221 13.49 0.64 4.64
CA SER A 221 14.28 -0.58 4.90
C SER A 221 14.74 -0.70 6.36
N ASP A 222 15.06 0.41 7.04
CA ASP A 222 15.42 0.40 8.46
C ASP A 222 14.23 0.03 9.36
N LYS A 223 13.03 0.60 9.11
CA LYS A 223 11.81 0.27 9.86
C LYS A 223 11.38 -1.19 9.69
N ILE A 224 11.55 -1.76 8.50
CA ILE A 224 11.26 -3.18 8.23
C ILE A 224 12.12 -4.08 9.12
N LYS A 225 13.39 -3.71 9.37
CA LYS A 225 14.30 -4.44 10.26
C LYS A 225 14.00 -4.31 11.76
N TRP A 226 13.01 -3.49 12.17
CA TRP A 226 12.55 -3.45 13.57
C TRP A 226 11.65 -4.63 13.92
N THR A 227 11.01 -5.23 12.93
CA THR A 227 10.22 -6.45 13.10
C THR A 227 11.16 -7.65 13.30
N PRO A 228 10.93 -8.50 14.33
CA PRO A 228 11.71 -9.73 14.52
C PRO A 228 11.64 -10.65 13.30
N GLN A 229 12.73 -11.33 13.02
CA GLN A 229 12.80 -12.29 11.92
C GLN A 229 11.99 -13.56 12.23
N LEU A 230 11.49 -14.21 11.18
CA LEU A 230 10.92 -15.54 11.23
C LEU A 230 11.88 -16.49 10.49
N LEU A 231 12.41 -17.52 11.19
CA LEU A 231 13.34 -18.50 10.63
C LEU A 231 14.53 -17.93 9.86
N GLY A 232 15.03 -16.75 10.29
CA GLY A 232 16.13 -16.05 9.64
C GLY A 232 15.73 -15.04 8.58
N GLU A 233 14.43 -14.89 8.29
CA GLU A 233 13.92 -13.98 7.28
C GLU A 233 13.27 -12.73 7.87
N THR A 234 13.68 -11.57 7.36
CA THR A 234 12.96 -10.30 7.56
C THR A 234 11.91 -10.17 6.47
N ASP A 235 10.65 -9.95 6.84
CA ASP A 235 9.53 -9.95 5.90
C ASP A 235 8.84 -8.59 5.81
N VAL A 236 8.70 -8.09 4.57
CA VAL A 236 8.09 -6.78 4.27
C VAL A 236 6.59 -6.80 4.50
N MET A 237 5.90 -7.85 4.02
CA MET A 237 4.45 -7.96 4.12
C MET A 237 4.03 -8.14 5.59
N ARG A 238 4.82 -8.88 6.35
CA ARG A 238 4.63 -9.00 7.81
C ARG A 238 4.83 -7.68 8.54
N SER A 239 5.80 -6.87 8.13
CA SER A 239 5.98 -5.53 8.69
C SER A 239 4.80 -4.62 8.35
N LEU A 240 4.23 -4.72 7.15
CA LEU A 240 3.03 -4.00 6.73
C LEU A 240 1.79 -4.45 7.50
N SER A 241 1.65 -5.74 7.83
CA SER A 241 0.51 -6.26 8.61
C SER A 241 0.46 -5.76 10.05
N SER A 242 1.55 -5.19 10.57
CA SER A 242 1.59 -4.56 11.89
C SER A 242 1.06 -3.11 11.89
N LEU A 243 0.67 -2.55 10.74
CA LEU A 243 0.13 -1.21 10.62
C LEU A 243 -1.40 -1.20 10.86
N PRO A 244 -1.97 -0.06 11.31
CA PRO A 244 -3.40 0.01 11.58
C PRO A 244 -4.22 -0.14 10.29
N GLY A 245 -5.41 -0.75 10.40
CA GLY A 245 -6.30 -1.04 9.27
C GLY A 245 -5.87 -2.23 8.42
N VAL A 246 -4.79 -2.91 8.79
CA VAL A 246 -4.29 -4.11 8.14
C VAL A 246 -4.46 -5.30 9.07
N VAL A 247 -5.12 -6.31 8.57
CA VAL A 247 -5.33 -7.57 9.28
C VAL A 247 -4.52 -8.66 8.59
N ALA A 248 -3.70 -9.36 9.34
CA ALA A 248 -3.03 -10.57 8.84
C ALA A 248 -4.07 -11.70 8.66
N GLY A 249 -3.81 -12.59 7.74
CA GLY A 249 -4.57 -13.84 7.59
C GLY A 249 -4.54 -14.72 8.84
N SER A 250 -5.00 -15.94 8.73
CA SER A 250 -4.85 -16.95 9.79
C SER A 250 -3.36 -17.22 10.06
N GLU A 251 -3.05 -17.80 11.21
CA GLU A 251 -1.68 -18.06 11.61
C GLU A 251 -0.92 -18.86 10.53
N GLY A 252 0.29 -18.39 10.23
CA GLY A 252 1.14 -19.01 9.21
C GLY A 252 0.81 -18.61 7.78
N MET A 253 -0.29 -17.94 7.52
CA MET A 253 -0.65 -17.45 6.20
C MET A 253 -0.60 -15.92 6.15
N LEU A 254 0.27 -15.40 5.30
CA LEU A 254 0.43 -13.97 5.09
C LEU A 254 -0.55 -13.47 4.00
N GLY A 255 -1.83 -13.49 4.30
CA GLY A 255 -2.78 -12.67 3.59
C GLY A 255 -2.80 -11.28 4.22
N ILE A 256 -2.78 -10.23 3.44
CA ILE A 256 -3.05 -8.87 3.90
C ILE A 256 -4.47 -8.51 3.50
N TYR A 257 -5.28 -8.21 4.50
CA TYR A 257 -6.67 -7.78 4.36
C TYR A 257 -6.79 -6.37 4.90
N VAL A 258 -7.15 -5.43 4.05
CA VAL A 258 -7.17 -4.01 4.41
C VAL A 258 -8.60 -3.52 4.49
N ARG A 259 -8.99 -2.96 5.66
CA ARG A 259 -10.31 -2.36 5.89
C ARG A 259 -11.48 -3.26 5.49
N GLY A 260 -11.38 -4.56 5.77
CA GLY A 260 -12.43 -5.54 5.51
C GLY A 260 -12.57 -6.01 4.06
N GLY A 261 -11.65 -5.61 3.18
CA GLY A 261 -11.59 -6.10 1.81
C GLY A 261 -10.89 -7.45 1.68
N ASN A 262 -11.06 -8.09 0.53
CA ASN A 262 -10.44 -9.38 0.19
C ASN A 262 -8.96 -9.24 -0.19
N LEU A 263 -8.30 -10.38 -0.36
CA LEU A 263 -6.88 -10.45 -0.74
C LEU A 263 -6.62 -9.79 -2.11
N ASP A 264 -7.46 -10.08 -3.10
CA ASP A 264 -7.38 -9.57 -4.46
C ASP A 264 -7.76 -8.08 -4.61
N GLU A 265 -8.39 -7.50 -3.59
CA GLU A 265 -8.70 -6.07 -3.57
C GLU A 265 -7.47 -5.19 -3.24
N ASN A 266 -6.32 -5.78 -2.95
CA ASN A 266 -5.07 -5.08 -2.72
C ASN A 266 -4.20 -5.10 -3.98
N LEU A 267 -3.73 -3.94 -4.41
CA LEU A 267 -2.75 -3.83 -5.50
C LEU A 267 -1.35 -3.91 -4.94
N VAL A 268 -0.71 -5.06 -5.08
CA VAL A 268 0.69 -5.24 -4.68
C VAL A 268 1.59 -4.97 -5.88
N LEU A 269 2.51 -4.03 -5.73
CA LEU A 269 3.39 -3.56 -6.80
C LEU A 269 4.86 -3.71 -6.41
N LEU A 270 5.68 -4.13 -7.35
CA LEU A 270 7.13 -4.00 -7.31
C LEU A 270 7.58 -2.98 -8.37
N ASP A 271 8.13 -1.84 -7.93
CA ASP A 271 8.49 -0.70 -8.80
C ASP A 271 7.34 -0.21 -9.72
N GLY A 272 6.09 -0.33 -9.22
CA GLY A 272 4.90 0.06 -9.94
C GLY A 272 4.37 -0.99 -10.94
N VAL A 273 4.84 -2.24 -10.88
CA VAL A 273 4.36 -3.38 -11.68
C VAL A 273 3.61 -4.37 -10.79
N PRO A 274 2.40 -4.82 -11.15
CA PRO A 274 1.62 -5.75 -10.36
C PRO A 274 2.33 -7.09 -10.14
N ILE A 275 2.27 -7.56 -8.90
CA ILE A 275 2.63 -8.92 -8.48
C ILE A 275 1.34 -9.56 -7.97
N PHE A 276 0.97 -10.66 -8.56
CA PHE A 276 -0.24 -11.39 -8.16
C PHE A 276 0.03 -12.29 -6.96
N ASN A 277 -0.05 -13.31 -6.61
CA ASN A 277 0.29 -13.99 -5.36
C ASN A 277 1.71 -13.62 -4.87
N ALA A 278 1.80 -12.69 -3.93
CA ALA A 278 3.06 -12.13 -3.42
C ALA A 278 3.66 -12.95 -2.25
N TYR A 279 3.43 -14.26 -2.20
CA TYR A 279 3.76 -15.10 -1.05
C TYR A 279 4.40 -16.42 -1.44
N HIS A 280 5.30 -16.91 -0.56
CA HIS A 280 5.87 -18.25 -0.55
C HIS A 280 5.27 -19.10 0.56
N LEU A 281 5.47 -20.42 0.47
CA LEU A 281 5.09 -21.40 1.48
C LEU A 281 3.64 -21.21 1.92
N TYR A 282 2.72 -21.17 0.92
CA TYR A 282 1.28 -20.99 1.15
C TYR A 282 0.93 -19.74 1.99
N GLY A 283 1.75 -18.68 1.90
CA GLY A 283 1.50 -17.41 2.57
C GLY A 283 2.32 -17.13 3.84
N ILE A 284 3.21 -18.02 4.24
CA ILE A 284 4.03 -17.84 5.45
C ILE A 284 5.10 -16.75 5.27
N PHE A 285 5.68 -16.63 4.07
CA PHE A 285 6.70 -15.63 3.73
C PHE A 285 6.28 -14.80 2.53
N SER A 286 6.72 -13.55 2.48
CA SER A 286 6.57 -12.76 1.26
C SER A 286 7.56 -13.21 0.19
N SER A 287 7.14 -13.07 -1.07
CA SER A 287 8.01 -13.31 -2.21
C SER A 287 9.03 -12.18 -2.44
N PHE A 288 9.02 -11.14 -1.60
CA PHE A 288 9.97 -10.04 -1.69
C PHE A 288 11.17 -10.27 -0.78
N ASN A 289 12.34 -10.44 -1.38
CA ASN A 289 13.58 -10.42 -0.61
C ASN A 289 13.77 -9.03 0.04
N SER A 290 13.83 -8.97 1.38
CA SER A 290 13.96 -7.71 2.12
C SER A 290 15.21 -6.89 1.76
N ASP A 291 16.26 -7.51 1.22
CA ASP A 291 17.52 -6.85 0.89
C ASP A 291 17.38 -5.95 -0.36
N ILE A 292 16.43 -6.27 -1.27
CA ILE A 292 16.14 -5.41 -2.43
C ILE A 292 15.33 -4.18 -2.05
N VAL A 293 14.62 -4.22 -0.93
CA VAL A 293 13.61 -3.22 -0.59
C VAL A 293 14.26 -1.94 -0.08
N LYS A 294 13.98 -0.85 -0.77
CA LYS A 294 14.32 0.52 -0.37
C LYS A 294 13.26 1.09 0.57
N ASN A 295 12.00 1.01 0.18
CA ASN A 295 10.84 1.32 0.99
C ASN A 295 9.60 0.58 0.49
N ALA A 296 8.59 0.49 1.34
CA ALA A 296 7.25 0.02 1.00
C ALA A 296 6.22 1.08 1.41
N ASP A 297 5.38 1.47 0.47
CA ASP A 297 4.30 2.42 0.67
C ASP A 297 2.96 1.67 0.74
N LEU A 298 2.16 1.93 1.78
CA LEU A 298 0.80 1.43 1.93
C LEU A 298 -0.18 2.61 1.84
N LEU A 299 -1.09 2.56 0.88
CA LEU A 299 -2.17 3.53 0.71
C LEU A 299 -3.51 2.82 0.91
N LYS A 300 -4.35 3.29 1.84
CA LYS A 300 -5.64 2.66 2.19
C LYS A 300 -6.82 3.63 2.32
N GLY A 301 -6.56 4.93 2.38
CA GLY A 301 -7.60 5.95 2.55
C GLY A 301 -7.92 6.75 1.29
N TYR A 302 -6.92 6.92 0.46
CA TYR A 302 -7.00 7.63 -0.81
C TYR A 302 -6.01 7.00 -1.78
N PHE A 303 -6.43 6.78 -2.99
CA PHE A 303 -5.57 6.31 -4.07
C PHE A 303 -5.33 7.44 -5.06
N PRO A 304 -4.08 7.89 -5.29
CA PRO A 304 -3.77 8.79 -6.40
C PRO A 304 -4.36 8.26 -7.72
N ALA A 305 -4.83 9.16 -8.59
CA ALA A 305 -5.57 8.80 -9.80
C ALA A 305 -4.78 7.89 -10.78
N LYS A 306 -3.46 7.84 -10.65
CA LYS A 306 -2.61 6.91 -11.42
C LYS A 306 -2.84 5.43 -11.10
N TYR A 307 -3.41 5.11 -9.93
CA TYR A 307 -3.71 3.73 -9.53
C TYR A 307 -5.19 3.42 -9.75
N GLY A 308 -5.49 2.24 -10.24
CA GLY A 308 -6.85 1.72 -10.47
C GLY A 308 -6.90 0.21 -10.38
N GLY A 309 -8.08 -0.36 -10.67
CA GLY A 309 -8.29 -1.81 -10.77
C GLY A 309 -8.28 -2.56 -9.44
N ARG A 310 -8.27 -1.87 -8.29
CA ARG A 310 -8.34 -2.48 -6.95
C ARG A 310 -9.14 -1.60 -5.98
N LEU A 311 -9.66 -2.22 -4.91
CA LEU A 311 -10.71 -1.63 -4.07
C LEU A 311 -10.25 -1.27 -2.66
N SER A 312 -9.21 -1.92 -2.10
CA SER A 312 -8.91 -1.84 -0.66
C SER A 312 -7.62 -1.12 -0.35
N SER A 313 -6.53 -1.44 -1.02
CA SER A 313 -5.26 -0.77 -0.79
C SER A 313 -4.30 -0.84 -1.98
N ILE A 314 -3.30 0.04 -1.94
CA ILE A 314 -2.13 -0.02 -2.82
C ILE A 314 -0.91 -0.28 -1.93
N ILE A 315 -0.18 -1.34 -2.21
CA ILE A 315 1.09 -1.68 -1.58
C ILE A 315 2.16 -1.57 -2.64
N ASN A 316 2.95 -0.50 -2.61
CA ASN A 316 4.00 -0.29 -3.62
C ASN A 316 5.38 -0.46 -2.98
N ILE A 317 6.08 -1.50 -3.40
CA ILE A 317 7.43 -1.83 -2.96
C ILE A 317 8.42 -1.27 -3.96
N HIS A 318 9.27 -0.37 -3.49
CA HIS A 318 10.33 0.22 -4.29
C HIS A 318 11.63 -0.53 -4.07
N SER A 319 12.21 -1.05 -5.13
CA SER A 319 13.51 -1.72 -5.09
C SER A 319 14.67 -0.73 -5.18
N LYS A 320 15.87 -1.16 -4.77
CA LYS A 320 17.09 -0.40 -4.93
C LYS A 320 17.48 -0.26 -6.40
N ASP A 321 18.13 0.85 -6.75
CA ASP A 321 18.67 1.11 -8.10
C ASP A 321 20.13 0.67 -8.26
N GLY A 322 20.77 0.25 -7.16
CA GLY A 322 22.21 -0.10 -7.12
C GLY A 322 23.13 1.05 -6.80
N ASN A 323 24.27 0.73 -6.17
CA ASN A 323 25.24 1.73 -5.73
C ASN A 323 25.96 2.40 -6.91
N SER A 324 26.00 3.72 -6.96
CA SER A 324 26.63 4.49 -8.05
C SER A 324 28.13 4.66 -7.90
N TYR A 325 28.71 4.36 -6.73
CA TYR A 325 30.10 4.72 -6.42
C TYR A 325 31.01 3.52 -6.30
N LYS A 326 30.56 2.43 -5.68
CA LYS A 326 31.38 1.26 -5.40
C LYS A 326 30.57 -0.03 -5.37
N LEU A 327 31.25 -1.12 -5.62
CA LEU A 327 30.70 -2.46 -5.49
C LEU A 327 30.40 -2.74 -4.02
N LYS A 328 29.22 -3.22 -3.74
CA LYS A 328 28.77 -3.70 -2.43
C LYS A 328 28.07 -5.04 -2.59
N GLY A 329 28.18 -5.85 -1.58
CA GLY A 329 27.52 -7.14 -1.55
C GLY A 329 27.02 -7.50 -0.16
N SER A 330 26.04 -8.38 -0.11
CA SER A 330 25.61 -9.02 1.12
C SER A 330 25.35 -10.51 0.87
N ALA A 331 25.70 -11.32 1.87
CA ALA A 331 25.32 -12.73 1.93
C ALA A 331 24.72 -12.99 3.30
N SER A 332 23.66 -13.80 3.36
CA SER A 332 23.11 -14.26 4.63
C SER A 332 22.63 -15.70 4.54
N ILE A 333 22.77 -16.39 5.65
CA ILE A 333 22.25 -17.74 5.87
C ILE A 333 21.36 -17.72 7.12
N GLY A 334 20.15 -18.24 6.99
CA GLY A 334 19.19 -18.43 8.08
C GLY A 334 18.84 -19.90 8.24
N LEU A 335 17.93 -20.24 9.14
CA LEU A 335 17.46 -21.62 9.32
C LEU A 335 16.68 -22.14 8.12
N LEU A 336 16.01 -21.26 7.37
CA LEU A 336 15.12 -21.63 6.30
C LEU A 336 15.71 -21.41 4.91
N SER A 337 16.45 -20.32 4.72
CA SER A 337 16.90 -19.88 3.41
C SER A 337 18.26 -19.19 3.48
N SER A 338 18.90 -19.15 2.31
CA SER A 338 20.09 -18.33 2.07
C SER A 338 19.79 -17.30 1.01
N LYS A 339 20.46 -16.14 1.11
CA LYS A 339 20.34 -15.06 0.13
C LYS A 339 21.68 -14.39 -0.12
N VAL A 340 21.83 -13.92 -1.34
CA VAL A 340 23.00 -13.17 -1.77
C VAL A 340 22.53 -11.96 -2.58
N SER A 341 23.19 -10.84 -2.43
CA SER A 341 22.96 -9.67 -3.26
C SER A 341 24.28 -8.98 -3.62
N LEU A 342 24.30 -8.40 -4.81
CA LEU A 342 25.43 -7.65 -5.33
C LEU A 342 24.90 -6.39 -6.03
N GLU A 343 25.52 -5.26 -5.75
CA GLU A 343 25.15 -3.96 -6.30
C GLU A 343 26.39 -3.11 -6.57
N GLY A 344 26.36 -2.33 -7.63
CA GLY A 344 27.48 -1.45 -7.94
C GLY A 344 27.36 -0.73 -9.28
N PRO A 345 28.33 0.10 -9.62
CA PRO A 345 28.42 0.74 -10.91
C PRO A 345 29.03 -0.22 -11.95
N LEU A 346 28.39 -0.35 -13.11
CA LEU A 346 29.04 -0.82 -14.33
C LEU A 346 29.81 0.31 -14.97
N VAL A 347 29.22 1.52 -14.97
CA VAL A 347 29.89 2.76 -15.35
C VAL A 347 29.61 3.76 -14.24
N LYS A 348 30.66 4.25 -13.57
CA LYS A 348 30.55 5.17 -12.45
C LYS A 348 29.67 6.37 -12.80
N ASP A 349 28.72 6.70 -11.90
CA ASP A 349 27.75 7.78 -12.02
C ASP A 349 26.76 7.68 -13.19
N LYS A 350 26.87 6.67 -14.07
CA LYS A 350 26.01 6.51 -15.24
C LYS A 350 25.18 5.23 -15.20
N THR A 351 25.83 4.08 -15.01
CA THR A 351 25.15 2.78 -15.09
C THR A 351 25.36 2.01 -13.81
N THR A 352 24.26 1.68 -13.14
CA THR A 352 24.28 0.87 -11.91
C THR A 352 23.52 -0.43 -12.13
N PHE A 353 23.92 -1.45 -11.42
CA PHE A 353 23.21 -2.71 -11.36
C PHE A 353 22.91 -3.12 -9.91
N TYR A 354 21.86 -3.87 -9.75
CA TYR A 354 21.50 -4.60 -8.56
C TYR A 354 21.06 -6.00 -8.95
N VAL A 355 21.64 -7.03 -8.32
CA VAL A 355 21.23 -8.44 -8.50
C VAL A 355 21.07 -9.06 -7.12
N SER A 356 20.04 -9.86 -6.93
CA SER A 356 19.80 -10.58 -5.69
C SER A 356 19.13 -11.93 -5.97
N MET A 357 19.53 -12.95 -5.21
CA MET A 357 18.94 -14.26 -5.23
C MET A 357 18.66 -14.73 -3.79
N ARG A 358 17.58 -15.45 -3.61
CA ARG A 358 17.20 -16.13 -2.37
C ARG A 358 16.70 -17.53 -2.71
N ARG A 359 17.08 -18.54 -1.93
CA ARG A 359 16.55 -19.91 -2.01
C ARG A 359 16.37 -20.49 -0.62
N SER A 360 15.22 -21.12 -0.39
CA SER A 360 15.02 -21.98 0.77
C SER A 360 15.63 -23.37 0.53
N TYR A 361 15.90 -24.10 1.60
CA TYR A 361 16.45 -25.46 1.55
C TYR A 361 15.65 -26.45 2.43
N LEU A 362 14.35 -26.23 2.48
CA LEU A 362 13.42 -27.13 3.17
C LEU A 362 13.45 -28.53 2.56
N ASP A 363 13.57 -28.63 1.22
CA ASP A 363 13.76 -29.88 0.49
C ASP A 363 14.90 -30.71 1.04
N PHE A 364 16.06 -30.09 1.25
CA PHE A 364 17.21 -30.75 1.83
C PHE A 364 16.98 -31.14 3.30
N LEU A 365 16.38 -30.24 4.11
CA LEU A 365 16.14 -30.54 5.54
C LEU A 365 15.10 -31.65 5.73
N THR A 366 14.01 -31.63 4.98
CA THR A 366 12.96 -32.67 5.08
C THR A 366 13.45 -34.01 4.61
N GLN A 367 14.29 -34.07 3.57
CA GLN A 367 14.89 -35.32 3.10
C GLN A 367 15.85 -35.93 4.14
N GLN A 368 16.66 -35.12 4.83
CA GLN A 368 17.56 -35.60 5.89
C GLN A 368 16.79 -36.16 7.10
N VAL A 369 15.67 -35.55 7.44
CA VAL A 369 14.80 -36.04 8.53
C VAL A 369 14.08 -37.32 8.10
N ALA A 370 13.54 -37.37 6.89
CA ALA A 370 12.85 -38.52 6.33
C ALA A 370 13.78 -39.75 6.29
N ASN A 371 15.03 -39.57 5.86
CA ASN A 371 16.02 -40.68 5.81
C ASN A 371 16.39 -41.21 7.19
N ARG A 372 16.24 -40.43 8.28
CA ARG A 372 16.52 -40.84 9.65
C ARG A 372 15.34 -41.48 10.37
N VAL A 373 14.12 -41.12 9.98
CA VAL A 373 12.87 -41.56 10.61
C VAL A 373 12.28 -42.76 9.86
N SER A 374 13.05 -43.50 9.02
CA SER A 374 12.58 -44.60 8.20
C SER A 374 11.55 -45.48 8.86
N VAL A 375 10.27 -45.18 8.65
CA VAL A 375 9.21 -46.17 8.71
C VAL A 375 9.31 -46.96 7.40
N LYS A 376 9.60 -48.24 7.49
CA LYS A 376 10.12 -49.12 6.45
C LYS A 376 9.35 -49.18 5.12
N ASP A 377 8.13 -48.68 4.98
CA ASP A 377 7.30 -48.93 3.80
C ASP A 377 6.55 -47.74 3.18
N SER A 378 6.74 -46.52 3.59
CA SER A 378 5.90 -45.47 3.08
C SER A 378 6.44 -44.04 3.04
N LEU A 379 7.74 -43.83 3.05
CA LEU A 379 8.25 -42.43 2.98
C LEU A 379 9.12 -42.15 1.76
N ASN A 380 8.91 -41.41 1.15
CA ASN A 380 8.46 -40.59 0.12
C ASN A 380 9.08 -39.21 0.20
N ASN A 381 9.73 -38.82 -0.87
CA ASN A 381 10.42 -37.54 -1.03
C ASN A 381 9.43 -36.39 -0.95
N ASN A 382 9.25 -35.82 0.25
CA ASN A 382 8.59 -34.53 0.39
C ASN A 382 9.56 -33.45 -0.04
N LEU A 383 9.32 -32.87 -1.21
CA LEU A 383 10.11 -31.79 -1.75
C LEU A 383 9.36 -30.49 -1.54
N TYR A 384 9.98 -29.53 -0.88
CA TYR A 384 9.51 -28.17 -0.92
C TYR A 384 10.68 -27.19 -0.92
N TYR A 385 10.67 -26.29 -1.89
CA TYR A 385 11.59 -25.16 -1.90
C TYR A 385 10.92 -23.96 -2.59
N TYR A 386 11.43 -22.78 -2.28
CA TYR A 386 11.14 -21.57 -3.06
C TYR A 386 12.45 -20.86 -3.42
N PHE A 387 12.40 -20.05 -4.46
CA PHE A 387 13.46 -19.14 -4.80
C PHE A 387 12.95 -17.83 -5.34
N ASP A 388 13.76 -16.78 -5.20
CA ASP A 388 13.56 -15.46 -5.82
C ASP A 388 14.84 -15.02 -6.50
N ALA A 389 14.67 -14.42 -7.66
CA ALA A 389 15.73 -13.74 -8.40
C ALA A 389 15.27 -12.33 -8.77
N ASN A 390 16.11 -11.34 -8.51
CA ASN A 390 15.86 -9.95 -8.85
C ASN A 390 17.08 -9.40 -9.58
N ALA A 391 16.86 -8.68 -10.65
CA ALA A 391 17.90 -7.94 -11.35
C ALA A 391 17.37 -6.58 -11.77
N LYS A 392 18.15 -5.54 -11.58
CA LYS A 392 17.81 -4.19 -12.00
C LYS A 392 19.03 -3.51 -12.60
N LEU A 393 18.85 -2.91 -13.77
CA LEU A 393 19.83 -2.11 -14.46
C LEU A 393 19.31 -0.68 -14.59
N THR A 394 20.07 0.28 -14.14
CA THR A 394 19.72 1.68 -14.25
C THR A 394 20.79 2.43 -15.03
N HIS A 395 20.38 3.08 -16.13
CA HIS A 395 21.29 3.86 -16.98
C HIS A 395 20.85 5.33 -17.06
N ARG A 396 21.77 6.25 -16.78
CA ARG A 396 21.55 7.70 -16.89
C ARG A 396 22.24 8.20 -18.15
N PHE A 397 21.49 8.35 -19.25
CA PHE A 397 22.01 8.96 -20.49
C PHE A 397 22.45 10.40 -20.25
N SER A 398 21.70 11.12 -19.43
CA SER A 398 21.98 12.49 -19.05
C SER A 398 21.39 12.82 -17.67
N LYS A 399 21.63 14.04 -17.17
CA LYS A 399 20.96 14.54 -15.95
C LYS A 399 19.44 14.60 -16.06
N ARG A 400 18.90 14.49 -17.29
CA ARG A 400 17.45 14.61 -17.59
C ARG A 400 16.81 13.30 -18.04
N LEU A 401 17.57 12.35 -18.58
CA LEU A 401 17.07 11.10 -19.17
C LEU A 401 17.67 9.90 -18.46
N LYS A 402 16.79 9.05 -17.92
CA LYS A 402 17.12 7.84 -17.14
C LYS A 402 16.30 6.67 -17.67
N LEU A 403 16.93 5.54 -17.92
CA LEU A 403 16.32 4.25 -18.22
C LEU A 403 16.51 3.30 -17.04
N GLY A 404 15.45 2.64 -16.61
CA GLY A 404 15.48 1.54 -15.64
C GLY A 404 14.91 0.29 -16.28
N LEU A 405 15.65 -0.81 -16.22
CA LEU A 405 15.21 -2.14 -16.62
C LEU A 405 15.16 -3.02 -15.38
N SER A 406 14.06 -3.76 -15.17
CA SER A 406 13.91 -4.64 -14.02
C SER A 406 13.43 -6.01 -14.44
N PHE A 407 13.99 -7.02 -13.81
CA PHE A 407 13.58 -8.41 -13.90
C PHE A 407 13.31 -8.94 -12.49
N TYR A 408 12.23 -9.67 -12.33
CA TYR A 408 11.91 -10.41 -11.12
C TYR A 408 11.34 -11.76 -11.47
N ASN A 409 11.78 -12.79 -10.75
CA ASN A 409 11.23 -14.12 -10.81
C ASN A 409 11.11 -14.68 -9.40
N SER A 410 9.96 -15.24 -9.06
CA SER A 410 9.74 -16.01 -7.85
C SER A 410 9.06 -17.32 -8.17
N GLN A 411 9.45 -18.40 -7.52
CA GLN A 411 8.85 -19.70 -7.72
C GLN A 411 8.86 -20.52 -6.45
N ASP A 412 7.74 -21.19 -6.21
CA ASP A 412 7.60 -22.28 -5.24
C ASP A 412 7.43 -23.58 -5.98
N LYS A 413 8.00 -24.64 -5.46
CA LYS A 413 7.75 -26.01 -5.87
C LYS A 413 7.62 -26.90 -4.63
N GLY A 414 6.46 -27.52 -4.52
CA GLY A 414 6.16 -28.48 -3.46
C GLY A 414 5.58 -29.76 -4.02
N GLY A 415 5.78 -30.85 -3.34
CA GLY A 415 5.20 -32.12 -3.76
C GLY A 415 5.67 -33.28 -2.91
N TYR A 416 5.05 -34.42 -3.12
CA TYR A 416 5.47 -35.67 -2.53
C TYR A 416 5.36 -36.81 -3.55
N LYS A 417 6.18 -37.82 -3.34
CA LYS A 417 6.09 -39.09 -4.09
C LYS A 417 5.97 -40.22 -3.10
N GLN A 418 4.94 -41.04 -3.23
CA GLN A 418 4.68 -42.20 -2.39
C GLN A 418 4.73 -43.46 -3.26
N ASN A 419 5.54 -44.43 -2.84
CA ASN A 419 5.58 -45.75 -3.43
C ASN A 419 5.19 -46.74 -2.35
N THR A 420 4.16 -47.54 -2.59
CA THR A 420 3.72 -48.61 -1.70
C THR A 420 3.83 -49.93 -2.46
N THR A 421 4.38 -50.93 -1.84
CA THR A 421 4.43 -52.26 -2.40
C THR A 421 3.68 -53.20 -1.48
N THR A 422 2.63 -53.83 -2.00
CA THR A 422 1.84 -54.82 -1.29
C THR A 422 2.12 -56.20 -1.91
N GLU A 423 2.63 -57.14 -1.14
CA GLU A 423 2.80 -58.49 -1.54
C GLU A 423 1.71 -59.37 -0.94
N SER A 424 1.05 -60.15 -1.77
CA SER A 424 -0.02 -61.08 -1.40
C SER A 424 0.19 -62.44 -2.06
N ILE A 425 -0.56 -63.44 -1.62
CA ILE A 425 -0.58 -64.78 -2.23
C ILE A 425 -0.94 -64.72 -3.73
N LYS A 426 -1.61 -63.65 -4.20
CA LYS A 426 -2.03 -63.44 -5.59
C LYS A 426 -0.96 -62.73 -6.43
N GLY A 427 0.13 -62.25 -5.85
CA GLY A 427 1.18 -61.53 -6.56
C GLY A 427 1.60 -60.24 -5.86
N LYS A 428 2.28 -59.37 -6.60
CA LYS A 428 2.85 -58.15 -6.13
C LYS A 428 2.16 -56.93 -6.78
N ILE A 429 1.70 -55.97 -5.98
CA ILE A 429 1.11 -54.73 -6.41
C ILE A 429 2.02 -53.59 -5.95
N LYS A 430 2.46 -52.77 -6.90
CA LYS A 430 3.19 -51.55 -6.63
C LYS A 430 2.30 -50.35 -6.98
N GLU A 431 2.09 -49.50 -6.03
CA GLU A 431 1.39 -48.23 -6.20
C GLU A 431 2.36 -47.06 -6.12
N SER A 432 2.31 -46.16 -7.08
CA SER A 432 3.09 -44.92 -7.08
C SER A 432 2.12 -43.73 -7.17
N LYS A 433 2.19 -42.84 -6.20
CA LYS A 433 1.47 -41.58 -6.18
C LYS A 433 2.47 -40.44 -6.14
N GLU A 434 2.42 -39.56 -7.13
CA GLU A 434 3.27 -38.37 -7.20
C GLU A 434 2.38 -37.14 -7.36
N GLU A 435 2.54 -36.18 -6.47
CA GLU A 435 1.88 -34.87 -6.53
C GLU A 435 2.93 -33.77 -6.54
N THR A 436 2.75 -32.81 -7.44
CA THR A 436 3.62 -31.64 -7.54
C THR A 436 2.81 -30.39 -7.76
N SER A 437 3.02 -29.39 -6.89
CA SER A 437 2.48 -28.04 -7.04
C SER A 437 3.62 -27.07 -7.34
N THR A 438 3.44 -26.22 -8.34
CA THR A 438 4.39 -25.17 -8.70
C THR A 438 3.65 -23.87 -8.91
N TRP A 439 4.11 -22.77 -8.30
CA TRP A 439 3.54 -21.45 -8.54
C TRP A 439 4.60 -20.36 -8.45
N GLY A 440 4.30 -19.21 -9.02
CA GLY A 440 5.21 -18.07 -8.93
C GLY A 440 4.92 -16.96 -9.93
N ASN A 441 5.73 -15.92 -9.85
CA ASN A 441 5.65 -14.72 -10.67
C ASN A 441 6.90 -14.55 -11.53
N THR A 442 6.70 -14.04 -12.73
CA THR A 442 7.77 -13.55 -13.59
C THR A 442 7.42 -12.16 -14.09
N LEU A 443 8.35 -11.21 -13.96
CA LEU A 443 8.15 -9.82 -14.32
C LEU A 443 9.34 -9.29 -15.10
N PHE A 444 9.04 -8.54 -16.17
CA PHE A 444 9.97 -7.69 -16.89
C PHE A 444 9.39 -6.29 -16.99
N SER A 445 10.20 -5.26 -16.75
CA SER A 445 9.76 -3.88 -16.94
C SER A 445 10.86 -2.97 -17.45
N ALA A 446 10.44 -1.96 -18.23
CA ALA A 446 11.26 -0.88 -18.71
C ALA A 446 10.60 0.45 -18.37
N ASN A 447 11.37 1.36 -17.77
CA ASN A 447 10.91 2.68 -17.35
C ASN A 447 11.85 3.74 -17.91
N LEU A 448 11.37 4.53 -18.87
CA LEU A 448 12.10 5.68 -19.40
C LEU A 448 11.55 6.95 -18.77
N THR A 449 12.40 7.69 -18.09
CA THR A 449 12.01 8.91 -17.39
C THR A 449 12.75 10.10 -17.97
N TYR A 450 12.02 11.15 -18.36
CA TYR A 450 12.55 12.38 -18.93
C TYR A 450 12.08 13.60 -18.16
N LEU A 451 13.01 14.47 -17.77
CA LEU A 451 12.74 15.78 -17.19
C LEU A 451 12.77 16.85 -18.28
N HIS A 452 11.59 17.26 -18.74
CA HIS A 452 11.42 18.34 -19.68
C HIS A 452 11.46 19.71 -18.96
N GLY A 453 12.39 20.55 -19.35
CA GLY A 453 12.61 21.83 -18.64
C GLY A 453 13.04 21.60 -17.18
N ASN A 454 12.46 22.39 -16.26
CA ASN A 454 12.71 22.28 -14.82
C ASN A 454 11.47 21.93 -14.01
N ASN A 455 10.34 21.62 -14.64
CA ASN A 455 9.05 21.47 -13.95
C ASN A 455 8.12 20.42 -14.53
N THR A 456 8.53 19.66 -15.52
CA THR A 456 7.70 18.64 -16.15
C THR A 456 8.44 17.31 -16.17
N TYR A 457 7.86 16.31 -15.56
CA TYR A 457 8.33 14.94 -15.53
C TYR A 457 7.50 14.10 -16.46
N ILE A 458 8.16 13.34 -17.35
CA ILE A 458 7.51 12.41 -18.27
C ILE A 458 8.09 11.03 -18.01
N LYS A 459 7.23 10.03 -17.80
CA LYS A 459 7.61 8.64 -17.59
C LYS A 459 6.86 7.76 -18.56
N LEU A 460 7.58 7.09 -19.44
CA LEU A 460 7.07 6.00 -20.27
C LEU A 460 7.40 4.69 -19.55
N LYS A 461 6.40 3.84 -19.35
CA LYS A 461 6.54 2.56 -18.68
C LYS A 461 5.97 1.47 -19.58
N ALA A 462 6.72 0.38 -19.74
CA ALA A 462 6.27 -0.84 -20.36
C ALA A 462 6.60 -2.01 -19.44
N PHE A 463 5.68 -2.97 -19.29
CA PHE A 463 5.96 -4.18 -18.54
C PHE A 463 5.17 -5.38 -19.02
N GLN A 464 5.67 -6.56 -18.66
CA GLN A 464 4.96 -7.82 -18.65
C GLN A 464 5.13 -8.46 -17.27
N THR A 465 4.02 -8.87 -16.67
CA THR A 465 3.99 -9.69 -15.47
C THR A 465 3.14 -10.92 -15.71
N LYS A 466 3.54 -12.05 -15.16
CA LYS A 466 2.83 -13.33 -15.29
C LYS A 466 2.87 -14.05 -13.94
N TYR A 467 1.72 -14.45 -13.46
CA TYR A 467 1.55 -15.44 -12.41
C TYR A 467 1.08 -16.75 -13.02
N ASN A 468 1.62 -17.87 -12.55
CA ASN A 468 1.22 -19.20 -12.96
C ASN A 468 1.19 -20.14 -11.76
N PHE A 469 0.12 -20.91 -11.67
CA PHE A 469 -0.03 -22.05 -10.76
C PHE A 469 -0.23 -23.31 -11.59
N ARG A 470 0.44 -24.38 -11.22
CA ARG A 470 0.30 -25.71 -11.83
C ARG A 470 0.34 -26.77 -10.75
N PHE A 471 -0.65 -27.64 -10.77
CA PHE A 471 -0.72 -28.86 -9.98
C PHE A 471 -0.72 -30.06 -10.92
N ASP A 472 0.19 -30.99 -10.70
CA ASP A 472 0.27 -32.28 -11.39
C ASP A 472 0.10 -33.40 -10.37
N GLN A 473 -0.79 -34.35 -10.64
CA GLN A 473 -0.94 -35.59 -9.88
C GLN A 473 -0.80 -36.74 -10.83
N LYS A 474 0.06 -37.70 -10.49
CA LYS A 474 0.24 -38.95 -11.21
C LYS A 474 0.00 -40.08 -10.25
N TYR A 475 -0.83 -41.01 -10.64
CA TYR A 475 -1.10 -42.25 -9.94
C TYR A 475 -0.83 -43.41 -10.89
N ALA A 476 -0.02 -44.37 -10.48
CA ALA A 476 0.30 -45.55 -11.27
C ALA A 476 0.18 -46.82 -10.40
N ILE A 477 -0.41 -47.84 -10.92
CA ILE A 477 -0.53 -49.17 -10.31
C ILE A 477 0.09 -50.20 -11.26
N GLU A 478 1.16 -50.81 -10.84
CA GLU A 478 1.78 -51.96 -11.48
C GLU A 478 1.35 -53.25 -10.76
N LYS A 479 0.63 -54.12 -11.44
CA LYS A 479 0.18 -55.41 -10.90
C LYS A 479 0.93 -56.53 -11.57
N ASP A 480 1.67 -57.29 -10.79
CA ASP A 480 2.36 -58.51 -11.19
C ASP A 480 1.69 -59.71 -10.51
N LEU A 481 0.64 -60.24 -11.17
CA LEU A 481 -0.23 -61.27 -10.62
C LEU A 481 0.21 -62.65 -11.10
N ILE A 482 0.24 -63.64 -10.16
CA ILE A 482 0.58 -65.01 -10.49
C ILE A 482 -0.46 -65.59 -11.44
N GLY A 483 -0.03 -66.15 -12.57
CA GLY A 483 -0.89 -66.75 -13.59
C GLY A 483 -1.39 -65.77 -14.66
N THR A 484 -1.00 -64.50 -14.64
CA THR A 484 -1.25 -63.56 -15.72
C THR A 484 -0.05 -63.40 -16.63
N PRO A 485 -0.22 -63.46 -17.99
CA PRO A 485 0.93 -63.45 -18.93
C PRO A 485 1.57 -62.04 -19.06
N SER A 486 0.96 -60.99 -18.54
CA SER A 486 1.50 -59.65 -18.66
C SER A 486 1.23 -58.83 -17.38
N LYS A 487 2.20 -57.96 -17.08
CA LYS A 487 2.02 -56.93 -16.04
C LYS A 487 0.92 -55.95 -16.49
N ILE A 488 0.01 -55.62 -15.59
CA ILE A 488 -1.00 -54.58 -15.80
C ILE A 488 -0.43 -53.27 -15.28
N ASP A 489 -0.29 -52.30 -16.16
CA ASP A 489 0.14 -50.93 -15.87
C ASP A 489 -1.05 -49.96 -16.01
N ASP A 490 -1.69 -49.60 -14.90
CA ASP A 490 -2.74 -48.62 -14.90
C ASP A 490 -2.16 -47.25 -14.46
N GLN A 491 -2.39 -46.21 -15.25
CA GLN A 491 -1.92 -44.87 -14.97
C GLN A 491 -3.03 -43.83 -15.10
N VAL A 492 -3.06 -42.90 -14.14
CA VAL A 492 -3.92 -41.72 -14.19
C VAL A 492 -3.05 -40.50 -13.94
N GLN A 493 -3.15 -39.55 -14.84
CA GLN A 493 -2.51 -38.24 -14.69
C GLN A 493 -3.59 -37.14 -14.70
N TYR A 494 -3.59 -36.33 -13.65
CA TYR A 494 -4.39 -35.13 -13.56
C TYR A 494 -3.49 -33.89 -13.54
N ARG A 495 -3.89 -32.85 -14.26
CA ARG A 495 -3.22 -31.56 -14.24
C ARG A 495 -4.26 -30.44 -14.10
N LEU A 496 -3.96 -29.48 -13.24
CA LEU A 496 -4.69 -28.23 -13.11
C LEU A 496 -3.71 -27.07 -13.33
N THR A 497 -4.07 -26.14 -14.21
CA THR A 497 -3.27 -24.94 -14.49
C THR A 497 -4.15 -23.70 -14.29
N ASN A 498 -3.64 -22.71 -13.57
CA ASN A 498 -4.29 -21.43 -13.36
C ASN A 498 -3.26 -20.30 -13.49
N GLY A 499 -3.69 -19.15 -14.04
CA GLY A 499 -2.74 -18.06 -14.21
C GLY A 499 -3.36 -16.77 -14.73
N VAL A 500 -2.58 -15.71 -14.59
CA VAL A 500 -2.88 -14.38 -15.11
C VAL A 500 -1.60 -13.75 -15.65
N GLN A 501 -1.71 -13.09 -16.78
CA GLN A 501 -0.62 -12.35 -17.40
C GLN A 501 -1.11 -10.98 -17.82
N ASP A 502 -0.38 -9.93 -17.42
CA ASP A 502 -0.62 -8.55 -17.82
C ASP A 502 0.55 -8.03 -18.66
N ARG A 503 0.20 -7.27 -19.69
CA ARG A 503 1.13 -6.46 -20.48
C ARG A 503 0.62 -5.03 -20.52
N GLU A 504 1.42 -4.08 -20.07
CA GLU A 504 1.04 -2.66 -20.04
C GLU A 504 2.04 -1.80 -20.79
N LEU A 505 1.49 -0.82 -21.51
CA LEU A 505 2.22 0.35 -22.00
C LEU A 505 1.52 1.60 -21.46
N SER A 506 2.24 2.46 -20.75
CA SER A 506 1.65 3.66 -20.15
C SER A 506 2.57 4.86 -20.18
N LEU A 507 1.96 6.04 -20.28
CA LEU A 507 2.60 7.35 -20.25
C LEU A 507 2.06 8.15 -19.06
N HIS A 508 2.97 8.69 -18.25
CA HIS A 508 2.66 9.53 -17.10
C HIS A 508 3.37 10.87 -17.22
N LEU A 509 2.65 11.94 -16.93
CA LEU A 509 3.15 13.29 -16.95
C LEU A 509 2.86 13.96 -15.61
N GLU A 510 3.88 14.51 -14.98
CA GLU A 510 3.78 15.26 -13.73
C GLU A 510 4.33 16.67 -13.97
N LYS A 511 3.47 17.69 -13.84
CA LYS A 511 3.80 19.09 -14.09
C LYS A 511 3.67 19.91 -12.82
N TYR A 512 4.78 20.52 -12.41
CA TYR A 512 4.86 21.39 -11.24
C TYR A 512 4.66 22.84 -11.62
N LEU A 513 3.61 23.45 -11.11
CA LEU A 513 3.30 24.87 -11.23
C LEU A 513 3.56 25.57 -9.88
N LYS A 514 3.26 26.84 -9.76
CA LYS A 514 3.59 27.65 -8.56
C LYS A 514 2.91 27.15 -7.28
N TRP A 515 1.61 26.81 -7.35
CA TRP A 515 0.79 26.37 -6.23
C TRP A 515 0.08 25.06 -6.52
N THR A 516 0.33 24.50 -7.67
CA THR A 516 -0.43 23.40 -8.26
C THR A 516 0.54 22.35 -8.79
N THR A 517 0.23 21.08 -8.56
CA THR A 517 0.83 19.96 -9.29
C THR A 517 -0.27 19.30 -10.10
N LEU A 518 0.01 19.07 -11.37
CA LEU A 518 -0.88 18.38 -12.31
C LEU A 518 -0.26 17.05 -12.68
N ASN A 519 -1.00 15.98 -12.48
CA ASN A 519 -0.63 14.65 -12.90
C ASN A 519 -1.61 14.18 -13.96
N PHE A 520 -1.11 13.73 -15.10
CA PHE A 520 -1.89 13.15 -16.18
C PHE A 520 -1.26 11.84 -16.60
N GLY A 521 -2.07 10.94 -17.13
CA GLY A 521 -1.53 9.75 -17.73
C GLY A 521 -2.58 8.94 -18.44
N ALA A 522 -2.10 8.04 -19.28
CA ALA A 522 -2.90 7.07 -19.99
C ALA A 522 -2.11 5.77 -20.13
N GLY A 523 -2.82 4.66 -20.25
CA GLY A 523 -2.21 3.36 -20.45
C GLY A 523 -3.18 2.37 -21.06
N LEU A 524 -2.58 1.34 -21.63
CA LEU A 524 -3.24 0.21 -22.26
C LEU A 524 -2.73 -1.06 -21.60
N ILE A 525 -3.62 -1.92 -21.18
CA ILE A 525 -3.29 -3.19 -20.52
C ILE A 525 -4.00 -4.32 -21.28
N ASN A 526 -3.25 -5.34 -21.67
CA ASN A 526 -3.80 -6.60 -22.12
C ASN A 526 -3.68 -7.61 -20.99
N HIS A 527 -4.80 -8.14 -20.55
CA HIS A 527 -4.89 -9.20 -19.56
C HIS A 527 -5.15 -10.54 -20.26
N LYS A 528 -4.44 -11.56 -19.86
CA LYS A 528 -4.69 -12.94 -20.30
C LYS A 528 -4.89 -13.81 -19.07
N PHE A 529 -6.04 -14.47 -18.99
CA PHE A 529 -6.40 -15.38 -17.90
C PHE A 529 -6.39 -16.82 -18.39
N THR A 530 -5.98 -17.72 -17.50
CA THR A 530 -6.09 -19.17 -17.67
C THR A 530 -6.86 -19.70 -16.45
N PRO A 531 -8.20 -19.65 -16.47
CA PRO A 531 -9.01 -19.93 -15.27
C PRO A 531 -9.20 -21.45 -15.08
N GLY A 532 -8.13 -22.16 -14.70
CA GLY A 532 -8.20 -23.54 -14.26
C GLY A 532 -8.33 -24.56 -15.36
N ASP A 533 -7.48 -24.52 -16.39
CA ASP A 533 -7.40 -25.59 -17.38
C ASP A 533 -7.10 -26.92 -16.70
N ARG A 534 -7.93 -27.94 -16.98
CA ARG A 534 -7.82 -29.28 -16.42
C ARG A 534 -7.53 -30.29 -17.53
N PHE A 535 -6.63 -31.18 -17.23
CA PHE A 535 -6.23 -32.26 -18.11
C PHE A 535 -6.27 -33.57 -17.32
N LEU A 536 -6.99 -34.56 -17.81
CA LEU A 536 -7.02 -35.91 -17.28
C LEU A 536 -6.61 -36.90 -18.38
N LEU A 537 -5.56 -37.62 -18.14
CA LEU A 537 -5.14 -38.76 -18.95
C LEU A 537 -5.30 -40.01 -18.12
N SER A 538 -6.02 -40.99 -18.61
CA SER A 538 -6.23 -42.29 -17.97
C SER A 538 -5.84 -43.38 -18.95
N ASN A 539 -4.97 -44.24 -18.53
CA ASN A 539 -4.65 -45.52 -19.23
C ASN A 539 -4.92 -46.65 -18.22
N ILE A 540 -6.08 -47.26 -18.36
CA ILE A 540 -6.55 -48.34 -17.48
C ILE A 540 -6.91 -49.53 -18.34
N ASN A 541 -6.36 -50.70 -18.01
CA ASN A 541 -6.54 -51.93 -18.76
C ASN A 541 -6.17 -51.78 -20.27
N GLN A 542 -5.11 -51.07 -20.57
CA GLN A 542 -4.63 -50.76 -21.91
C GLN A 542 -5.58 -49.88 -22.76
N SER A 543 -6.61 -49.33 -22.15
CA SER A 543 -7.49 -48.35 -22.78
C SER A 543 -7.09 -46.93 -22.37
N GLU A 544 -6.67 -46.16 -23.36
CA GLU A 544 -6.32 -44.74 -23.13
C GLU A 544 -7.56 -43.85 -23.31
N SER A 545 -7.79 -43.02 -22.31
CA SER A 545 -8.80 -41.99 -22.32
C SER A 545 -8.17 -40.65 -21.97
N LYS A 546 -8.41 -39.64 -22.81
CA LYS A 546 -7.93 -38.28 -22.62
C LYS A 546 -9.13 -37.34 -22.53
N ILE A 547 -9.25 -36.60 -21.44
CA ILE A 547 -10.26 -35.60 -21.23
C ILE A 547 -9.55 -34.26 -20.98
N GLU A 548 -9.84 -33.26 -21.78
CA GLU A 548 -9.37 -31.88 -21.61
C GLU A 548 -10.58 -31.00 -21.34
N PHE A 549 -10.58 -30.36 -20.20
CA PHE A 549 -11.52 -29.29 -19.88
C PHE A 549 -10.74 -27.99 -20.03
N ASN A 550 -10.72 -27.44 -21.24
CA ASN A 550 -10.10 -26.16 -21.52
C ASN A 550 -11.17 -25.09 -21.41
N ASP A 551 -11.25 -24.44 -20.27
CA ASP A 551 -11.85 -23.12 -20.22
C ASP A 551 -10.91 -22.21 -21.02
N ASN A 552 -11.30 -21.90 -22.28
CA ASN A 552 -10.48 -21.17 -23.23
C ASN A 552 -9.79 -19.98 -22.56
N PRO A 553 -8.48 -19.81 -22.76
CA PRO A 553 -7.78 -18.66 -22.19
C PRO A 553 -8.52 -17.38 -22.57
N SER A 554 -9.04 -16.66 -21.61
CA SER A 554 -9.75 -15.42 -21.86
C SER A 554 -8.76 -14.26 -21.92
N SER A 555 -8.89 -13.41 -22.95
CA SER A 555 -8.09 -12.21 -23.09
C SER A 555 -8.99 -10.98 -23.03
N THR A 556 -8.71 -10.09 -22.09
CA THR A 556 -9.44 -8.84 -21.95
C THR A 556 -8.50 -7.66 -22.13
N PHE A 557 -9.05 -6.51 -22.45
CA PHE A 557 -8.29 -5.30 -22.71
C PHE A 557 -8.79 -4.15 -21.86
N GLU A 558 -7.88 -3.50 -21.12
CA GLU A 558 -8.17 -2.30 -20.34
C GLU A 558 -7.45 -1.09 -20.93
N ALA A 559 -8.18 -0.02 -21.20
CA ALA A 559 -7.64 1.29 -21.47
C ALA A 559 -7.98 2.24 -20.33
N TYR A 560 -7.03 3.05 -19.91
CA TYR A 560 -7.32 4.04 -18.88
C TYR A 560 -6.67 5.39 -19.17
N GLN A 561 -7.30 6.41 -18.66
CA GLN A 561 -6.74 7.75 -18.60
C GLN A 561 -7.05 8.38 -17.24
N TYR A 562 -6.16 9.24 -16.76
CA TYR A 562 -6.40 9.95 -15.51
C TYR A 562 -5.87 11.37 -15.55
N GLY A 563 -6.52 12.22 -14.72
CA GLY A 563 -6.05 13.55 -14.39
C GLY A 563 -6.16 13.77 -12.89
N GLU A 564 -5.15 14.36 -12.27
CA GLU A 564 -5.15 14.71 -10.87
C GLU A 564 -4.59 16.12 -10.68
N TRP A 565 -5.32 16.93 -9.95
CA TRP A 565 -4.99 18.29 -9.61
C TRP A 565 -4.75 18.41 -8.11
N THR A 566 -3.51 18.73 -7.74
CA THR A 566 -3.13 19.02 -6.36
C THR A 566 -2.92 20.51 -6.20
N GLN A 567 -3.75 21.15 -5.37
CA GLN A 567 -3.73 22.58 -5.11
C GLN A 567 -3.34 22.89 -3.67
N ASN A 568 -2.29 23.69 -3.52
CA ASN A 568 -1.93 24.28 -2.25
C ASN A 568 -2.64 25.62 -2.10
N PHE A 569 -3.86 25.65 -1.53
CA PHE A 569 -4.64 26.88 -1.31
C PHE A 569 -3.96 27.82 -0.33
N SER A 570 -3.27 27.26 0.65
CA SER A 570 -2.51 28.00 1.63
C SER A 570 -1.34 27.16 2.16
N ARG A 571 -0.53 27.74 3.07
CA ARG A 571 0.51 27.00 3.81
C ARG A 571 -0.07 25.91 4.72
N ARG A 572 -1.39 25.89 4.90
CA ARG A 572 -2.08 24.98 5.83
C ARG A 572 -2.99 23.98 5.15
N THR A 573 -3.44 24.26 3.92
CA THR A 573 -4.50 23.49 3.27
C THR A 573 -4.06 23.04 1.88
N ILE A 574 -4.15 21.74 1.64
CA ILE A 574 -3.88 21.08 0.36
C ILE A 574 -5.16 20.36 -0.04
N LEU A 575 -5.57 20.50 -1.28
CA LEU A 575 -6.68 19.79 -1.89
C LEU A 575 -6.15 18.99 -3.08
N ASN A 576 -6.53 17.73 -3.13
CA ASN A 576 -6.33 16.85 -4.28
C ASN A 576 -7.69 16.52 -4.87
N ILE A 577 -7.84 16.68 -6.17
CA ILE A 577 -9.00 16.25 -6.95
C ILE A 577 -8.46 15.45 -8.11
N GLY A 578 -8.95 14.24 -8.27
CA GLY A 578 -8.57 13.35 -9.35
C GLY A 578 -9.75 12.63 -9.95
N ILE A 579 -9.61 12.27 -11.19
CA ILE A 579 -10.53 11.38 -11.90
C ILE A 579 -9.68 10.39 -12.71
N ARG A 580 -10.04 9.13 -12.65
CA ARG A 580 -9.58 8.08 -13.55
C ARG A 580 -10.77 7.58 -14.33
N ASN A 581 -10.58 7.34 -15.60
CA ASN A 581 -11.58 6.69 -16.45
C ASN A 581 -10.98 5.37 -16.92
N SER A 582 -11.57 4.28 -16.50
CA SER A 582 -11.15 2.93 -16.89
C SER A 582 -12.19 2.35 -17.82
N ILE A 583 -11.74 1.87 -18.96
CA ILE A 583 -12.54 1.27 -20.02
C ILE A 583 -12.05 -0.17 -20.17
N HIS A 584 -12.93 -1.13 -19.95
CA HIS A 584 -12.62 -2.56 -20.00
C HIS A 584 -13.45 -3.27 -21.05
N PHE A 585 -12.78 -3.97 -21.94
CA PHE A 585 -13.36 -4.81 -22.97
C PHE A 585 -13.21 -6.27 -22.54
N THR A 586 -14.33 -6.94 -22.36
CA THR A 586 -14.38 -8.35 -21.96
C THR A 586 -14.18 -9.29 -23.18
N THR A 587 -13.99 -10.56 -22.91
CA THR A 587 -13.83 -11.58 -23.98
C THR A 587 -15.08 -11.73 -24.83
N ASP A 588 -16.26 -11.59 -24.22
CA ASP A 588 -17.59 -11.64 -24.84
C ASP A 588 -18.01 -10.29 -25.45
N LYS A 589 -17.05 -9.38 -25.66
CA LYS A 589 -17.21 -8.05 -26.28
C LYS A 589 -18.08 -7.06 -25.50
N GLN A 590 -18.39 -7.34 -24.23
CA GLN A 590 -19.02 -6.35 -23.36
C GLN A 590 -18.06 -5.20 -23.04
N LEU A 591 -18.57 -3.98 -23.08
CA LEU A 591 -17.83 -2.77 -22.72
C LEU A 591 -18.26 -2.25 -21.37
N TYR A 592 -17.31 -2.09 -20.44
CA TYR A 592 -17.47 -1.39 -19.19
C TYR A 592 -16.64 -0.11 -19.20
N ALA A 593 -17.27 1.03 -18.92
CA ALA A 593 -16.59 2.31 -18.84
C ALA A 593 -17.04 3.04 -17.58
N PHE A 594 -16.12 3.28 -16.65
CA PHE A 594 -16.46 3.85 -15.34
C PHE A 594 -15.53 5.00 -14.96
N PRO A 595 -16.11 6.16 -14.60
CA PRO A 595 -15.37 7.23 -13.95
C PRO A 595 -15.10 6.87 -12.48
N GLU A 596 -13.88 7.08 -12.03
CA GLU A 596 -13.42 6.87 -10.67
C GLU A 596 -12.99 8.22 -10.05
N PRO A 597 -13.95 9.02 -9.54
CA PRO A 597 -13.66 10.31 -8.91
C PRO A 597 -12.99 10.13 -7.55
N ARG A 598 -12.09 11.04 -7.22
CA ARG A 598 -11.32 11.05 -5.98
C ARG A 598 -11.11 12.46 -5.49
N ILE A 599 -11.28 12.64 -4.18
CA ILE A 599 -11.01 13.93 -3.54
C ILE A 599 -10.31 13.70 -2.21
N ALA A 600 -9.32 14.50 -1.90
CA ALA A 600 -8.70 14.51 -0.59
C ALA A 600 -8.35 15.93 -0.15
N LEU A 601 -8.74 16.26 1.08
CA LEU A 601 -8.45 17.52 1.73
C LEU A 601 -7.53 17.24 2.92
N LYS A 602 -6.45 18.00 3.02
CA LYS A 602 -5.56 18.01 4.17
C LYS A 602 -5.41 19.41 4.67
N THR A 603 -5.69 19.63 5.96
CA THR A 603 -5.56 20.95 6.58
C THR A 603 -4.84 20.89 7.91
N LYS A 604 -4.02 21.89 8.17
CA LYS A 604 -3.26 22.04 9.41
C LYS A 604 -4.06 22.78 10.45
N LEU A 605 -4.36 22.11 11.57
CA LEU A 605 -5.07 22.66 12.73
C LEU A 605 -4.05 23.01 13.83
N GLY A 606 -3.44 24.19 13.77
CA GLY A 606 -2.41 24.61 14.75
C GLY A 606 -0.99 24.19 14.35
N LYS A 607 -0.06 24.07 15.33
CA LYS A 607 1.38 23.89 15.06
C LYS A 607 1.74 22.48 14.55
N ASN A 608 1.15 21.44 15.15
CA ASN A 608 1.57 20.05 14.98
C ASN A 608 0.43 19.10 14.60
N ASN A 609 -0.77 19.60 14.42
CA ASN A 609 -1.98 18.83 14.16
C ASN A 609 -2.40 18.96 12.71
N TRP A 610 -2.85 17.85 12.12
CA TRP A 610 -3.37 17.79 10.77
C TRP A 610 -4.70 17.04 10.76
N PHE A 611 -5.63 17.55 9.99
CA PHE A 611 -6.87 16.89 9.67
C PHE A 611 -6.86 16.49 8.19
N ASN A 612 -7.33 15.29 7.91
CA ASN A 612 -7.45 14.73 6.56
C ASN A 612 -8.88 14.26 6.35
N LEU A 613 -9.40 14.49 5.16
CA LEU A 613 -10.68 13.95 4.70
C LEU A 613 -10.49 13.48 3.27
N SER A 614 -10.98 12.29 2.93
CA SER A 614 -10.92 11.78 1.57
C SER A 614 -12.15 10.97 1.20
N ALA A 615 -12.54 11.04 -0.06
CA ALA A 615 -13.56 10.20 -0.67
C ALA A 615 -13.03 9.65 -1.98
N THR A 616 -13.25 8.36 -2.22
CA THR A 616 -12.79 7.66 -3.42
C THR A 616 -13.84 6.67 -3.90
N GLN A 617 -13.96 6.54 -5.22
CA GLN A 617 -14.69 5.46 -5.87
C GLN A 617 -13.74 4.69 -6.78
N ASN A 618 -13.77 3.36 -6.71
CA ASN A 618 -12.88 2.49 -7.47
C ASN A 618 -13.65 1.31 -8.04
N TYR A 619 -13.15 0.77 -9.15
CA TYR A 619 -13.67 -0.43 -9.80
C TYR A 619 -12.57 -1.48 -9.96
N GLN A 620 -12.98 -2.76 -9.93
CA GLN A 620 -12.09 -3.91 -10.14
C GLN A 620 -12.70 -4.79 -11.21
N PHE A 621 -11.92 -5.11 -12.26
CA PHE A 621 -12.39 -5.81 -13.46
C PHE A 621 -11.99 -7.29 -13.49
N PHE A 622 -11.22 -7.77 -12.53
CA PHE A 622 -10.88 -9.18 -12.39
C PHE A 622 -10.69 -9.56 -10.92
N HIS A 623 -10.98 -10.82 -10.61
CA HIS A 623 -11.25 -11.29 -9.26
C HIS A 623 -10.50 -12.56 -8.96
N LEU A 624 -10.19 -12.79 -7.68
CA LEU A 624 -9.67 -14.06 -7.18
C LEU A 624 -10.80 -14.79 -6.45
N LEU A 625 -11.20 -15.91 -7.00
CA LEU A 625 -12.22 -16.77 -6.42
C LEU A 625 -11.57 -17.75 -5.44
N ASN A 626 -11.84 -17.58 -4.15
CA ASN A 626 -11.30 -18.41 -3.08
C ASN A 626 -12.20 -19.62 -2.80
N ASN A 627 -11.70 -20.83 -3.09
CA ASN A 627 -12.42 -22.07 -2.79
C ASN A 627 -12.47 -22.42 -1.32
N PHE A 628 -11.39 -22.12 -0.63
CA PHE A 628 -11.22 -22.45 0.78
C PHE A 628 -11.20 -21.20 1.63
N THR A 629 -11.37 -21.43 2.88
CA THR A 629 -11.35 -20.43 3.91
C THR A 629 -10.03 -19.65 3.99
N VAL A 630 -9.01 -20.03 3.23
CA VAL A 630 -7.67 -19.44 3.17
C VAL A 630 -7.32 -19.26 1.71
N GLY A 631 -6.83 -18.07 1.32
CA GLY A 631 -6.32 -17.85 -0.03
C GLY A 631 -5.19 -18.83 -0.35
N LEU A 632 -5.39 -19.63 -1.39
CA LEU A 632 -4.43 -20.62 -1.84
C LEU A 632 -3.84 -20.21 -3.20
N PRO A 633 -2.63 -20.68 -3.53
CA PRO A 633 -2.06 -20.48 -4.86
C PRO A 633 -2.94 -21.03 -6.00
N SER A 634 -3.80 -22.00 -5.70
CA SER A 634 -4.75 -22.63 -6.63
C SER A 634 -6.02 -21.83 -6.89
N ASP A 635 -6.28 -20.76 -6.14
CA ASP A 635 -7.46 -19.91 -6.32
C ASP A 635 -7.49 -19.29 -7.72
N LEU A 636 -8.69 -19.19 -8.30
CA LEU A 636 -8.85 -18.81 -9.70
C LEU A 636 -8.86 -17.31 -9.92
N TRP A 637 -8.01 -16.83 -10.81
CA TRP A 637 -8.09 -15.49 -11.36
C TRP A 637 -9.05 -15.48 -12.55
N VAL A 638 -10.13 -14.72 -12.44
CA VAL A 638 -11.19 -14.61 -13.46
C VAL A 638 -11.48 -13.16 -13.79
N PRO A 639 -11.75 -12.82 -15.07
CA PRO A 639 -12.17 -11.48 -15.47
C PRO A 639 -13.65 -11.23 -15.17
N SER A 640 -14.06 -9.98 -15.22
CA SER A 640 -15.47 -9.61 -15.38
C SER A 640 -15.93 -10.01 -16.79
N THR A 641 -17.21 -10.44 -16.90
CA THR A 641 -17.87 -10.86 -18.15
C THR A 641 -19.21 -10.14 -18.28
N GLU A 642 -20.03 -10.49 -19.23
CA GLU A 642 -21.39 -9.95 -19.33
C GLU A 642 -22.23 -10.28 -18.07
N SER A 643 -22.11 -11.50 -17.57
CA SER A 643 -22.85 -11.98 -16.36
C SER A 643 -22.19 -11.52 -15.06
N ILE A 644 -20.88 -11.40 -15.02
CA ILE A 644 -20.08 -11.02 -13.84
C ILE A 644 -19.63 -9.57 -13.94
N LYS A 645 -20.41 -8.66 -13.36
CA LYS A 645 -20.14 -7.23 -13.39
C LYS A 645 -18.92 -6.87 -12.55
N PRO A 646 -18.14 -5.82 -12.95
CA PRO A 646 -17.05 -5.30 -12.14
C PRO A 646 -17.48 -4.95 -10.71
N VAL A 647 -16.65 -5.30 -9.75
CA VAL A 647 -16.88 -4.94 -8.34
C VAL A 647 -16.56 -3.45 -8.17
N LYS A 648 -17.46 -2.75 -7.47
CA LYS A 648 -17.32 -1.33 -7.14
C LYS A 648 -17.12 -1.15 -5.65
N SER A 649 -16.29 -0.18 -5.27
CA SER A 649 -16.12 0.26 -3.89
C SER A 649 -16.19 1.78 -3.81
N SER A 650 -16.98 2.28 -2.84
CA SER A 650 -17.03 3.70 -2.46
C SER A 650 -16.54 3.84 -1.02
N GLN A 651 -15.55 4.71 -0.79
CA GLN A 651 -14.94 4.87 0.53
C GLN A 651 -14.86 6.34 0.93
N LEU A 652 -15.23 6.62 2.18
CA LEU A 652 -15.01 7.88 2.88
C LEU A 652 -14.03 7.64 4.03
N SER A 653 -13.02 8.49 4.17
CA SER A 653 -12.05 8.39 5.27
C SER A 653 -11.79 9.76 5.87
N PHE A 654 -11.67 9.81 7.18
CA PHE A 654 -11.27 11.00 7.92
C PHE A 654 -10.15 10.64 8.91
N GLY A 655 -9.23 11.56 9.14
CA GLY A 655 -8.07 11.29 9.97
C GLY A 655 -7.58 12.53 10.70
N PHE A 656 -7.09 12.31 11.91
CA PHE A 656 -6.41 13.31 12.72
C PHE A 656 -5.01 12.82 13.04
N ASN A 657 -4.01 13.64 12.73
CA ASN A 657 -2.60 13.32 12.95
C ASN A 657 -1.94 14.39 13.81
N LYS A 658 -1.23 13.96 14.86
CA LYS A 658 -0.43 14.83 15.72
C LYS A 658 1.03 14.41 15.67
N ASN A 659 1.89 15.31 15.19
CA ASN A 659 3.33 15.04 15.08
C ASN A 659 4.11 15.86 16.12
N LEU A 660 4.76 15.16 17.02
CA LEU A 660 5.70 15.71 18.01
C LEU A 660 7.13 15.34 17.59
N ASN A 661 8.13 15.96 18.21
CA ASN A 661 9.52 15.72 17.83
C ASN A 661 9.95 14.23 17.91
N MET A 662 9.52 13.54 18.96
CA MET A 662 9.86 12.13 19.22
C MET A 662 8.71 11.18 18.90
N TYR A 663 7.47 11.63 18.89
CA TYR A 663 6.27 10.81 18.79
C TYR A 663 5.38 11.28 17.64
N SER A 664 4.63 10.36 17.04
CA SER A 664 3.48 10.69 16.20
C SER A 664 2.28 9.85 16.61
N PHE A 665 1.13 10.46 16.50
CA PHE A 665 -0.17 9.83 16.77
C PHE A 665 -1.05 10.04 15.56
N SER A 666 -1.76 9.01 15.15
CA SER A 666 -2.82 9.09 14.15
C SER A 666 -4.08 8.40 14.66
N LEU A 667 -5.21 8.99 14.38
CA LEU A 667 -6.53 8.42 14.57
C LEU A 667 -7.28 8.59 13.27
N GLU A 668 -7.75 7.49 12.68
CA GLU A 668 -8.48 7.48 11.42
C GLU A 668 -9.78 6.73 11.56
N GLY A 669 -10.83 7.20 10.87
CA GLY A 669 -12.08 6.50 10.70
C GLY A 669 -12.38 6.33 9.22
N PHE A 670 -13.08 5.25 8.87
CA PHE A 670 -13.49 4.99 7.50
C PHE A 670 -14.87 4.34 7.42
N LEU A 671 -15.54 4.61 6.29
CA LEU A 671 -16.78 3.98 5.86
C LEU A 671 -16.54 3.50 4.43
N LYS A 672 -16.89 2.28 4.13
CA LYS A 672 -16.68 1.66 2.83
C LYS A 672 -17.90 0.82 2.45
N GLU A 673 -18.35 0.98 1.23
CA GLU A 673 -19.46 0.24 0.63
C GLU A 673 -18.97 -0.49 -0.62
N TYR A 674 -19.55 -1.65 -0.86
CA TYR A 674 -19.26 -2.51 -2.00
C TYR A 674 -20.53 -2.88 -2.73
N ASP A 675 -20.44 -2.87 -4.06
CA ASP A 675 -21.45 -3.43 -4.97
C ASP A 675 -20.80 -4.52 -5.82
N ASN A 676 -21.56 -5.54 -6.18
CA ASN A 676 -21.18 -6.68 -7.04
C ASN A 676 -20.04 -7.55 -6.46
N LEU A 677 -19.93 -7.69 -5.12
CA LEU A 677 -18.99 -8.64 -4.52
C LEU A 677 -19.28 -10.06 -5.01
N LEU A 678 -18.24 -10.87 -5.14
CA LEU A 678 -18.34 -12.24 -5.62
C LEU A 678 -18.02 -13.25 -4.52
N GLU A 679 -18.82 -14.31 -4.46
CA GLU A 679 -18.62 -15.47 -3.58
C GLU A 679 -19.11 -16.73 -4.30
N TYR A 680 -18.54 -17.90 -3.96
CA TYR A 680 -19.12 -19.17 -4.40
C TYR A 680 -20.52 -19.38 -3.79
N LYS A 681 -21.44 -19.92 -4.60
CA LYS A 681 -22.74 -20.40 -4.12
C LYS A 681 -22.55 -21.48 -3.06
N GLU A 682 -23.58 -21.75 -2.28
CA GLU A 682 -23.51 -22.74 -1.20
C GLU A 682 -23.23 -24.13 -1.78
N THR A 683 -22.31 -24.87 -1.16
CA THR A 683 -21.84 -26.22 -1.56
C THR A 683 -21.08 -26.30 -2.89
N GLU A 684 -20.93 -25.19 -3.60
CA GLU A 684 -20.25 -25.16 -4.88
C GLU A 684 -18.74 -24.91 -4.72
N SER A 685 -17.95 -25.58 -5.54
CA SER A 685 -16.50 -25.40 -5.62
C SER A 685 -16.05 -25.69 -7.04
N TYR A 686 -15.11 -24.88 -7.52
CA TYR A 686 -14.52 -25.13 -8.84
C TYR A 686 -13.81 -26.50 -8.94
N ILE A 687 -13.25 -27.00 -7.83
CA ILE A 687 -12.51 -28.26 -7.79
C ILE A 687 -13.43 -29.45 -8.00
N THR A 688 -14.66 -29.37 -7.49
CA THR A 688 -15.65 -30.47 -7.49
C THR A 688 -16.61 -30.41 -8.66
N ASN A 689 -16.76 -29.28 -9.34
CA ASN A 689 -17.73 -29.06 -10.40
C ASN A 689 -17.09 -28.99 -11.79
N ASN A 690 -17.70 -29.68 -12.76
CA ASN A 690 -17.34 -29.62 -14.18
C ASN A 690 -18.09 -28.51 -14.94
N THR A 691 -18.75 -27.60 -14.24
CA THR A 691 -19.49 -26.50 -14.84
C THR A 691 -18.64 -25.26 -15.02
N ASN A 692 -19.06 -24.36 -15.93
CA ASN A 692 -18.43 -23.05 -16.10
C ASN A 692 -18.43 -22.32 -14.76
N TRP A 693 -17.31 -21.71 -14.40
CA TRP A 693 -17.09 -21.00 -13.13
C TRP A 693 -18.11 -19.88 -12.88
N GLU A 694 -18.65 -19.23 -13.92
CA GLU A 694 -19.68 -18.18 -13.80
C GLU A 694 -20.97 -18.67 -13.15
N ASN A 695 -21.36 -19.92 -13.42
CA ASN A 695 -22.62 -20.50 -12.92
C ASN A 695 -22.60 -20.80 -11.42
N ILE A 696 -21.42 -20.96 -10.85
CA ILE A 696 -21.24 -21.30 -9.42
C ILE A 696 -20.96 -20.09 -8.54
N ILE A 697 -21.04 -18.86 -9.11
CA ILE A 697 -20.76 -17.60 -8.41
C ILE A 697 -22.06 -16.86 -8.11
N ALA A 698 -22.13 -16.29 -6.91
CA ALA A 698 -23.15 -15.35 -6.48
C ALA A 698 -22.57 -13.92 -6.44
N SER A 699 -23.39 -12.94 -6.79
CA SER A 699 -23.07 -11.52 -6.69
C SER A 699 -23.84 -10.87 -5.54
N GLY A 700 -23.16 -10.01 -4.78
CA GLY A 700 -23.73 -9.38 -3.60
C GLY A 700 -23.19 -8.01 -3.27
N LYS A 701 -23.58 -7.52 -2.10
CA LYS A 701 -23.15 -6.23 -1.55
C LYS A 701 -22.41 -6.41 -0.24
N GLY A 702 -21.66 -5.42 0.15
CA GLY A 702 -20.97 -5.41 1.43
C GLY A 702 -20.80 -4.01 1.99
N ASN A 703 -20.55 -3.94 3.29
CA ASN A 703 -20.13 -2.71 3.95
C ASN A 703 -19.02 -3.00 4.95
N SER A 704 -18.17 -2.02 5.16
CA SER A 704 -17.10 -2.09 6.14
C SER A 704 -16.88 -0.72 6.76
N HIS A 705 -16.71 -0.66 8.08
CA HIS A 705 -16.40 0.57 8.78
C HIS A 705 -15.49 0.28 10.00
N GLY A 706 -14.71 1.26 10.37
CA GLY A 706 -13.78 1.06 11.46
C GLY A 706 -13.06 2.31 11.94
N LEU A 707 -12.32 2.13 13.04
CA LEU A 707 -11.45 3.12 13.66
C LEU A 707 -10.03 2.55 13.76
N GLU A 708 -9.06 3.35 13.43
CA GLU A 708 -7.66 3.00 13.37
C GLU A 708 -6.85 3.97 14.21
N PHE A 709 -6.03 3.47 15.11
CA PHE A 709 -5.13 4.27 15.94
C PHE A 709 -3.70 3.82 15.77
N MET A 710 -2.76 4.75 15.70
CA MET A 710 -1.33 4.47 15.73
C MET A 710 -0.59 5.47 16.61
N ALA A 711 0.30 4.96 17.45
CA ALA A 711 1.27 5.73 18.19
C ALA A 711 2.68 5.24 17.82
N GLU A 712 3.54 6.12 17.32
CA GLU A 712 4.91 5.80 16.91
C GLU A 712 5.91 6.62 17.71
N LYS A 713 6.95 5.98 18.22
CA LYS A 713 8.16 6.60 18.78
C LYS A 713 9.31 6.50 17.78
N LYS A 714 9.72 7.64 17.25
CA LYS A 714 10.64 7.73 16.09
C LYS A 714 12.12 7.81 16.44
N LYS A 715 12.48 8.33 17.61
CA LYS A 715 13.84 8.67 18.02
C LYS A 715 14.19 8.09 19.38
N GLY A 716 15.49 7.95 19.64
CA GLY A 716 16.05 7.42 20.89
C GLY A 716 16.45 5.95 20.77
N ARG A 717 16.91 5.37 21.87
CA ARG A 717 17.32 3.96 21.93
C ARG A 717 16.12 3.02 21.76
N LEU A 718 14.99 3.35 22.37
CA LEU A 718 13.70 2.67 22.16
C LEU A 718 12.96 3.34 21.02
N ARG A 719 12.63 2.58 19.97
CA ARG A 719 11.82 2.98 18.80
C ARG A 719 10.75 1.94 18.54
N GLY A 720 9.67 2.31 17.89
CA GLY A 720 8.61 1.36 17.55
C GLY A 720 7.26 2.03 17.39
N TRP A 721 6.23 1.22 17.22
CA TRP A 721 4.86 1.67 17.12
C TRP A 721 3.90 0.70 17.80
N LEU A 722 2.78 1.24 18.20
CA LEU A 722 1.57 0.54 18.60
C LEU A 722 0.49 0.89 17.59
N SER A 723 -0.19 -0.10 17.07
CA SER A 723 -1.36 0.05 16.22
C SER A 723 -2.56 -0.66 16.84
N TYR A 724 -3.74 -0.05 16.67
CA TYR A 724 -5.02 -0.63 17.04
C TYR A 724 -6.02 -0.38 15.93
N THR A 725 -6.82 -1.41 15.61
CA THR A 725 -7.91 -1.33 14.65
C THR A 725 -9.16 -1.95 15.26
N TRP A 726 -10.25 -1.22 15.23
CA TRP A 726 -11.58 -1.73 15.39
C TRP A 726 -12.25 -1.78 14.02
N LEU A 727 -12.81 -2.93 13.63
CA LEU A 727 -13.36 -3.17 12.31
C LEU A 727 -14.69 -3.93 12.42
N LYS A 728 -15.70 -3.51 11.62
CA LYS A 728 -16.91 -4.28 11.35
C LYS A 728 -17.12 -4.37 9.84
N SER A 729 -17.27 -5.59 9.32
CA SER A 729 -17.48 -5.85 7.89
C SER A 729 -18.56 -6.92 7.71
N ASN A 730 -19.61 -6.58 6.96
CA ASN A 730 -20.73 -7.45 6.65
C ASN A 730 -20.92 -7.58 5.14
N ARG A 731 -21.55 -8.68 4.74
CA ARG A 731 -21.91 -9.01 3.36
C ARG A 731 -23.36 -9.45 3.28
N VAL A 732 -23.98 -9.22 2.13
CA VAL A 732 -25.34 -9.62 1.79
C VAL A 732 -25.37 -10.11 0.36
N PHE A 733 -25.82 -11.33 0.14
CA PHE A 733 -26.01 -11.95 -1.17
C PHE A 733 -27.43 -12.49 -1.25
N LYS A 734 -28.09 -12.28 -2.38
CA LYS A 734 -29.46 -12.78 -2.56
C LYS A 734 -29.54 -14.31 -2.48
N ASP A 735 -28.52 -14.96 -3.06
CA ASP A 735 -28.46 -16.42 -3.24
C ASP A 735 -27.66 -17.15 -2.14
N LEU A 736 -27.22 -16.44 -1.10
CA LEU A 736 -26.46 -17.00 0.01
C LEU A 736 -27.10 -16.63 1.34
N ASN A 737 -27.02 -17.53 2.32
CA ASN A 737 -27.48 -17.31 3.69
C ASN A 737 -28.96 -16.88 3.75
N GLY A 738 -29.79 -17.37 2.81
CA GLY A 738 -31.20 -16.97 2.70
C GLY A 738 -31.40 -15.45 2.49
N GLY A 739 -30.49 -14.77 1.87
CA GLY A 739 -30.53 -13.31 1.66
C GLY A 739 -30.22 -12.46 2.90
N LYS A 740 -29.91 -13.08 4.04
CA LYS A 740 -29.57 -12.38 5.30
C LYS A 740 -28.12 -11.93 5.33
N ALA A 741 -27.88 -10.81 6.01
CA ALA A 741 -26.52 -10.31 6.23
C ALA A 741 -25.71 -11.25 7.11
N PHE A 742 -24.43 -11.46 6.74
CA PHE A 742 -23.48 -12.24 7.52
C PHE A 742 -22.12 -11.53 7.61
N PRO A 743 -21.32 -11.78 8.67
CA PRO A 743 -20.00 -11.20 8.81
C PRO A 743 -19.09 -11.64 7.65
N SER A 744 -18.27 -10.69 7.13
CA SER A 744 -17.13 -11.08 6.30
C SER A 744 -16.21 -12.00 7.11
N ARG A 745 -15.64 -13.00 6.47
CA ARG A 745 -14.65 -13.88 7.10
C ARG A 745 -13.51 -13.12 7.78
N TYR A 746 -13.08 -12.02 7.20
CA TYR A 746 -11.99 -11.16 7.70
C TYR A 746 -12.47 -10.07 8.66
N ASP A 747 -13.71 -10.15 9.14
CA ASP A 747 -14.28 -9.31 10.18
C ASP A 747 -13.66 -9.66 11.55
N ARG A 748 -12.44 -9.20 11.78
CA ARG A 748 -11.77 -9.26 13.09
C ARG A 748 -12.01 -7.96 13.83
N ARG A 749 -12.85 -8.01 14.88
CA ARG A 749 -13.33 -6.83 15.62
C ARG A 749 -12.21 -5.99 16.19
N HIS A 750 -11.21 -6.62 16.74
CA HIS A 750 -10.07 -5.97 17.40
C HIS A 750 -8.78 -6.54 16.86
N ASN A 751 -7.90 -5.67 16.43
CA ASN A 751 -6.55 -6.02 16.01
C ASN A 751 -5.57 -5.05 16.66
N ILE A 752 -4.60 -5.57 17.43
CA ILE A 752 -3.58 -4.80 18.11
C ILE A 752 -2.22 -5.31 17.66
N SER A 753 -1.30 -4.41 17.36
CA SER A 753 0.09 -4.77 17.07
C SER A 753 1.04 -3.79 17.75
N ILE A 754 2.04 -4.34 18.43
CA ILE A 754 3.12 -3.58 19.07
C ILE A 754 4.42 -4.08 18.46
N THR A 755 5.15 -3.20 17.81
CA THR A 755 6.50 -3.49 17.31
C THR A 755 7.48 -2.54 17.96
N SER A 756 8.52 -3.07 18.56
CA SER A 756 9.51 -2.25 19.25
C SER A 756 10.93 -2.77 19.02
N THR A 757 11.88 -1.85 19.05
CA THR A 757 13.31 -2.18 19.01
C THR A 757 14.05 -1.30 20.01
N TYR A 758 14.96 -1.89 20.78
CA TYR A 758 15.79 -1.22 21.75
C TYR A 758 17.28 -1.45 21.45
N ALA A 759 17.96 -0.35 21.16
CA ALA A 759 19.41 -0.37 20.93
C ALA A 759 20.15 -0.21 22.27
N PHE A 760 20.71 -1.27 22.83
CA PHE A 760 21.54 -1.20 24.02
C PHE A 760 22.78 -0.34 23.76
N ASN A 761 23.39 -0.60 22.61
CA ASN A 761 24.57 0.12 22.10
C ASN A 761 24.67 -0.06 20.56
N LYS A 762 25.78 0.36 19.95
CA LYS A 762 26.02 0.23 18.50
C LYS A 762 26.10 -1.23 18.00
N LYS A 763 26.35 -2.18 18.89
CA LYS A 763 26.54 -3.61 18.55
C LYS A 763 25.30 -4.43 18.83
N TRP A 764 24.57 -4.16 19.91
CA TRP A 764 23.45 -4.97 20.39
C TRP A 764 22.13 -4.26 20.26
N ARG A 765 21.18 -4.96 19.65
CA ARG A 765 19.78 -4.48 19.48
C ARG A 765 18.83 -5.63 19.83
N PHE A 766 17.85 -5.34 20.66
CA PHE A 766 16.70 -6.19 20.95
C PHE A 766 15.49 -5.72 20.15
N SER A 767 14.71 -6.64 19.59
CA SER A 767 13.46 -6.35 18.91
C SER A 767 12.37 -7.28 19.42
N ALA A 768 11.16 -6.75 19.59
CA ALA A 768 9.98 -7.48 20.00
C ALA A 768 8.77 -7.05 19.17
N ALA A 769 7.94 -8.01 18.80
CA ALA A 769 6.65 -7.75 18.16
C ALA A 769 5.58 -8.61 18.83
N TRP A 770 4.54 -7.96 19.34
CA TRP A 770 3.36 -8.63 19.86
C TRP A 770 2.15 -8.29 19.00
N ALA A 771 1.38 -9.29 18.65
CA ALA A 771 0.17 -9.15 17.87
C ALA A 771 -0.98 -9.86 18.56
N TYR A 772 -2.15 -9.22 18.54
CA TYR A 772 -3.42 -9.78 18.98
C TYR A 772 -4.48 -9.47 17.93
N ALA A 773 -5.30 -10.46 17.58
CA ALA A 773 -6.47 -10.29 16.74
C ALA A 773 -7.62 -11.13 17.29
N SER A 774 -8.81 -10.54 17.41
CA SER A 774 -10.02 -11.30 17.72
C SER A 774 -10.27 -12.35 16.65
N GLY A 775 -10.99 -13.42 16.99
CA GLY A 775 -11.25 -14.55 16.11
C GLY A 775 -11.87 -14.13 14.78
N PHE A 776 -11.48 -14.81 13.70
CA PHE A 776 -12.12 -14.68 12.40
C PHE A 776 -13.48 -15.37 12.39
N ALA A 777 -14.38 -14.93 11.52
CA ALA A 777 -15.68 -15.57 11.36
C ALA A 777 -15.58 -16.80 10.44
N PHE A 778 -16.23 -17.88 10.80
CA PHE A 778 -16.28 -19.10 10.00
C PHE A 778 -17.63 -19.80 10.14
N THR A 779 -17.92 -20.71 9.22
CA THR A 779 -19.18 -21.46 9.20
C THR A 779 -19.01 -22.74 9.99
N LEU A 780 -19.80 -22.91 11.03
CA LEU A 780 -19.84 -24.13 11.85
C LEU A 780 -21.22 -24.76 11.74
N PRO A 781 -21.32 -26.07 11.47
CA PRO A 781 -22.60 -26.76 11.52
C PRO A 781 -23.12 -26.82 12.97
N ILE A 782 -24.44 -26.66 13.11
CA ILE A 782 -25.16 -26.78 14.40
C ILE A 782 -25.67 -28.18 14.69
N GLY A 783 -25.66 -29.05 13.68
CA GLY A 783 -26.09 -30.42 13.79
C GLY A 783 -25.76 -31.22 12.53
N LYS A 784 -26.04 -32.52 12.60
CA LYS A 784 -25.96 -33.43 11.45
C LYS A 784 -27.05 -34.51 11.54
N TYR A 785 -27.41 -35.04 10.39
CA TYR A 785 -28.24 -36.23 10.30
C TYR A 785 -27.70 -37.18 9.23
N VAL A 786 -28.01 -38.46 9.37
CA VAL A 786 -27.63 -39.48 8.39
C VAL A 786 -28.72 -39.55 7.33
N SER A 787 -28.35 -39.39 6.07
CA SER A 787 -29.22 -39.53 4.90
C SER A 787 -28.62 -40.59 3.99
N PRO A 788 -28.98 -41.89 4.22
CA PRO A 788 -28.33 -42.98 3.50
C PRO A 788 -28.64 -42.92 2.00
N THR A 789 -27.68 -43.23 1.16
CA THR A 789 -27.82 -43.47 -0.26
C THR A 789 -27.40 -44.90 -0.60
N PRO A 790 -27.79 -45.49 -1.73
CA PRO A 790 -27.33 -46.83 -2.11
C PRO A 790 -25.79 -46.96 -2.19
N GLN A 791 -25.09 -45.86 -2.46
CA GLN A 791 -23.62 -45.82 -2.59
C GLN A 791 -22.95 -45.50 -1.26
N ASP A 792 -23.62 -44.80 -0.35
CA ASP A 792 -23.09 -44.38 0.94
C ASP A 792 -24.21 -44.50 2.03
N PRO A 793 -24.28 -45.64 2.74
CA PRO A 793 -25.29 -45.87 3.78
C PRO A 793 -25.07 -44.99 5.03
N TYR A 794 -23.94 -44.36 5.18
CA TYR A 794 -23.57 -43.51 6.33
C TYR A 794 -23.40 -42.03 5.97
N ARG A 795 -23.96 -41.61 4.82
CA ARG A 795 -23.83 -40.24 4.37
C ARG A 795 -24.36 -39.25 5.42
N GLU A 796 -23.46 -38.49 6.01
CA GLU A 796 -23.77 -37.42 6.95
C GLU A 796 -24.04 -36.10 6.20
N ILE A 797 -25.15 -35.47 6.56
CA ILE A 797 -25.53 -34.15 6.07
C ILE A 797 -25.46 -33.17 7.25
N PHE A 798 -24.68 -32.16 7.12
CA PHE A 798 -24.53 -31.11 8.12
C PHE A 798 -25.60 -30.03 8.00
N ILE A 799 -26.11 -29.57 9.13
CA ILE A 799 -27.12 -28.51 9.25
C ILE A 799 -26.40 -27.24 9.68
N TYR A 800 -26.60 -26.15 8.95
CA TYR A 800 -26.01 -24.83 9.23
C TYR A 800 -27.10 -23.82 9.55
N GLU A 801 -26.91 -23.01 10.61
CA GLU A 801 -27.83 -21.91 10.95
C GLU A 801 -27.58 -20.69 10.05
N GLY A 802 -26.39 -20.52 9.56
CA GLY A 802 -25.98 -19.41 8.69
C GLY A 802 -24.52 -19.44 8.29
N ARG A 803 -24.17 -18.57 7.37
CA ARG A 803 -22.79 -18.42 6.89
C ARG A 803 -21.97 -17.56 7.85
N ASN A 804 -20.74 -17.98 8.18
CA ASN A 804 -19.86 -17.30 9.11
C ASN A 804 -20.53 -17.01 10.46
N ASN A 805 -21.34 -17.97 10.94
CA ASN A 805 -22.16 -17.88 12.15
C ASN A 805 -21.35 -17.91 13.44
N GLU A 806 -20.12 -18.44 13.38
CA GLU A 806 -19.25 -18.60 14.56
C GLU A 806 -17.95 -17.82 14.44
N ARG A 807 -17.28 -17.63 15.60
CA ARG A 807 -15.98 -16.98 15.67
C ARG A 807 -14.94 -17.91 16.26
N ALA A 808 -13.79 -17.97 15.59
CA ALA A 808 -12.61 -18.65 16.08
C ALA A 808 -12.09 -18.04 17.40
N ARG A 809 -11.27 -18.78 18.13
CA ARG A 809 -10.53 -18.24 19.25
C ARG A 809 -9.63 -17.09 18.80
N ALA A 810 -9.35 -16.15 19.70
CA ALA A 810 -8.46 -15.03 19.42
C ALA A 810 -7.05 -15.52 19.12
N ASN A 811 -6.40 -14.87 18.18
CA ASN A 811 -5.00 -15.10 17.83
C ASN A 811 -4.11 -14.12 18.57
N HIS A 812 -3.08 -14.58 19.24
CA HIS A 812 -2.05 -13.70 19.79
C HIS A 812 -0.68 -14.36 19.80
N ARG A 813 0.36 -13.54 19.65
CA ARG A 813 1.73 -14.04 19.52
C ARG A 813 2.73 -12.99 19.93
N LEU A 814 3.81 -13.44 20.58
CA LEU A 814 5.00 -12.64 20.87
C LEU A 814 6.19 -13.20 20.09
N ASP A 815 6.82 -12.35 19.30
CA ASP A 815 8.07 -12.66 18.61
C ASP A 815 9.17 -11.77 19.21
N ILE A 816 10.32 -12.35 19.51
CA ILE A 816 11.47 -11.64 20.07
C ILE A 816 12.74 -11.97 19.30
N SER A 817 13.65 -11.02 19.22
CA SER A 817 15.00 -11.28 18.67
C SER A 817 16.04 -10.34 19.26
N ILE A 818 17.27 -10.83 19.32
CA ILE A 818 18.45 -10.05 19.67
C ILE A 818 19.45 -10.12 18.51
N SER A 819 19.98 -8.99 18.09
CA SER A 819 20.98 -8.93 17.03
C SER A 819 22.29 -8.34 17.54
N HIS A 820 23.39 -8.96 17.09
CA HIS A 820 24.75 -8.50 17.37
C HIS A 820 25.46 -8.14 16.06
N LYS A 821 25.70 -6.85 15.85
CA LYS A 821 26.40 -6.31 14.67
C LYS A 821 27.83 -5.94 15.04
N ARG A 822 28.81 -6.43 14.26
CA ARG A 822 30.21 -6.03 14.34
C ARG A 822 30.66 -5.45 13.02
N VAL A 823 31.13 -4.22 13.06
CA VAL A 823 31.71 -3.53 11.89
C VAL A 823 33.22 -3.72 11.93
N LEU A 824 33.77 -4.24 10.83
CA LEU A 824 35.18 -4.47 10.60
C LEU A 824 35.66 -3.52 9.49
N LYS A 825 36.96 -3.45 9.23
CA LYS A 825 37.52 -2.49 8.26
C LYS A 825 36.94 -2.65 6.84
N ARG A 826 36.69 -3.89 6.36
CA ARG A 826 36.25 -4.18 5.00
C ARG A 826 34.82 -4.67 4.91
N TYR A 827 34.25 -5.20 5.98
CA TYR A 827 32.91 -5.77 6.01
C TYR A 827 32.27 -5.64 7.39
N SER A 828 30.96 -5.82 7.45
CA SER A 828 30.23 -5.98 8.71
C SER A 828 29.58 -7.34 8.77
N ARG A 829 29.50 -7.91 9.97
CA ARG A 829 28.77 -9.16 10.23
C ARG A 829 27.70 -8.94 11.27
N THR A 830 26.58 -9.63 11.09
CA THR A 830 25.45 -9.56 12.01
C THR A 830 24.98 -10.97 12.32
N TRP A 831 24.88 -11.28 13.60
CA TRP A 831 24.18 -12.45 14.12
C TRP A 831 22.81 -12.00 14.61
N VAL A 832 21.79 -12.80 14.36
CA VAL A 832 20.45 -12.61 14.90
C VAL A 832 19.98 -13.91 15.53
N PHE A 833 19.58 -13.85 16.79
CA PHE A 833 18.96 -14.92 17.55
C PHE A 833 17.55 -14.49 17.94
N GLY A 834 16.59 -15.39 17.90
CA GLY A 834 15.23 -15.04 18.26
C GLY A 834 14.33 -16.25 18.49
N LEU A 835 13.13 -15.94 18.93
CA LEU A 835 12.04 -16.90 19.09
C LEU A 835 10.79 -16.31 18.41
N PHE A 836 10.20 -17.07 17.54
CA PHE A 836 8.88 -16.86 17.03
C PHE A 836 7.90 -17.57 17.95
N ASN A 837 6.76 -16.94 18.25
CA ASN A 837 5.76 -17.44 19.16
C ASN A 837 6.37 -17.83 20.53
N ALA A 838 7.05 -16.87 21.17
CA ALA A 838 7.92 -17.11 22.33
C ALA A 838 7.23 -17.78 23.52
N TYR A 839 5.91 -17.65 23.67
CA TYR A 839 5.13 -18.33 24.71
C TYR A 839 4.31 -19.51 24.18
N ASN A 840 4.60 -20.00 22.96
CA ASN A 840 4.04 -21.21 22.37
C ASN A 840 2.50 -21.26 22.35
N HIS A 841 1.85 -20.14 22.02
CA HIS A 841 0.40 -20.12 21.91
C HIS A 841 -0.07 -20.86 20.65
N HIS A 842 -1.03 -21.75 20.81
CA HIS A 842 -1.62 -22.54 19.73
C HIS A 842 -2.76 -21.76 19.07
N ASN A 843 -2.41 -20.89 18.13
CA ASN A 843 -3.37 -20.11 17.39
C ASN A 843 -4.14 -20.97 16.39
N PRO A 844 -5.47 -20.81 16.26
CA PRO A 844 -6.24 -21.62 15.32
C PRO A 844 -5.93 -21.22 13.86
N PHE A 845 -5.56 -22.21 13.07
CA PHE A 845 -5.45 -22.09 11.62
C PHE A 845 -6.77 -22.46 10.94
N PHE A 846 -7.31 -23.66 11.25
CA PHE A 846 -8.64 -24.09 10.90
C PHE A 846 -9.21 -25.02 11.95
N TYR A 847 -10.51 -25.30 11.86
CA TYR A 847 -11.21 -26.24 12.72
C TYR A 847 -11.65 -27.45 11.91
N GLN A 848 -11.53 -28.65 12.51
CA GLN A 848 -12.00 -29.90 11.94
C GLN A 848 -12.66 -30.76 13.01
N PHE A 849 -13.63 -31.56 12.59
CA PHE A 849 -14.21 -32.57 13.44
C PHE A 849 -13.36 -33.84 13.41
N LEU A 850 -12.99 -34.33 14.56
CA LEU A 850 -12.28 -35.60 14.73
C LEU A 850 -13.09 -36.47 15.71
N TYR A 851 -13.02 -37.77 15.57
CA TYR A 851 -13.59 -38.72 16.53
C TYR A 851 -12.53 -38.97 17.61
N ASN A 852 -12.93 -38.82 18.88
CA ASN A 852 -12.09 -39.22 20.01
C ASN A 852 -12.08 -40.75 20.17
N LYS A 853 -11.36 -41.24 21.16
CA LYS A 853 -11.21 -42.71 21.43
C LYS A 853 -12.53 -43.36 21.80
N ASP A 854 -13.50 -42.61 22.28
CA ASP A 854 -14.83 -43.08 22.68
C ASP A 854 -15.86 -42.96 21.54
N GLY A 855 -15.42 -42.66 20.31
CA GLY A 855 -16.26 -42.50 19.13
C GLY A 855 -17.11 -41.21 19.11
N GLN A 856 -16.83 -40.28 20.04
CA GLN A 856 -17.51 -38.98 20.08
C GLN A 856 -16.83 -37.98 19.15
N GLN A 857 -17.63 -37.19 18.47
CA GLN A 857 -17.14 -36.17 17.56
C GLN A 857 -16.73 -34.89 18.34
N GLU A 858 -15.48 -34.48 18.20
CA GLU A 858 -14.93 -33.29 18.84
C GLU A 858 -14.48 -32.29 17.80
N LEU A 859 -14.72 -31.00 18.08
CA LEU A 859 -14.21 -29.91 17.26
C LEU A 859 -12.77 -29.57 17.66
N ASN A 860 -11.84 -29.95 16.83
CA ASN A 860 -10.42 -29.74 17.06
C ASN A 860 -9.89 -28.53 16.28
N SER A 861 -9.07 -27.72 16.94
CA SER A 861 -8.35 -26.59 16.36
C SER A 861 -6.97 -27.03 15.90
N VAL A 862 -6.67 -26.91 14.63
CA VAL A 862 -5.33 -27.14 14.08
C VAL A 862 -4.53 -25.86 14.17
N SER A 863 -3.32 -25.91 14.71
CA SER A 863 -2.33 -24.83 14.79
C SER A 863 -1.08 -25.23 13.99
N LEU A 864 -0.54 -24.29 13.19
CA LEU A 864 0.58 -24.60 12.29
C LEU A 864 1.95 -24.25 12.87
N LEU A 865 2.06 -23.13 13.59
CA LEU A 865 3.35 -22.55 13.95
C LEU A 865 3.53 -22.53 15.48
N PRO A 866 4.15 -23.58 16.08
CA PRO A 866 4.51 -23.58 17.49
C PRO A 866 5.65 -22.58 17.78
N ILE A 867 6.22 -22.63 18.97
CA ILE A 867 7.48 -21.92 19.24
C ILE A 867 8.56 -22.37 18.26
N MET A 868 9.17 -21.42 17.56
CA MET A 868 10.24 -21.71 16.60
C MET A 868 11.47 -20.87 16.91
N PRO A 869 12.66 -21.49 17.06
CA PRO A 869 13.89 -20.77 17.17
C PRO A 869 14.21 -20.05 15.84
N ASN A 870 14.93 -18.96 15.95
CA ASN A 870 15.42 -18.19 14.82
C ASN A 870 16.92 -17.95 14.97
N LEU A 871 17.67 -18.27 13.93
CA LEU A 871 19.10 -18.01 13.84
C LEU A 871 19.43 -17.54 12.43
N SER A 872 20.14 -16.42 12.33
CA SER A 872 20.70 -16.02 11.04
C SER A 872 22.07 -15.37 11.21
N TYR A 873 22.89 -15.52 10.17
CA TYR A 873 24.18 -14.86 10.04
C TYR A 873 24.24 -14.13 8.71
N SER A 874 24.69 -12.88 8.74
CA SER A 874 24.84 -12.06 7.54
C SER A 874 26.17 -11.32 7.51
N ILE A 875 26.73 -11.22 6.30
CA ILE A 875 27.92 -10.43 5.98
C ILE A 875 27.52 -9.37 4.96
N GLN A 876 28.06 -8.15 5.10
CA GLN A 876 27.91 -7.04 4.17
C GLN A 876 29.27 -6.38 3.94
N PHE A 877 29.65 -6.12 2.69
CA PHE A 877 30.89 -5.47 2.29
C PHE A 877 30.68 -4.35 1.27
#